data_c209f7411ee62fa58cbbed0d2c33c92a
#
_entry.id   c209f7411ee62fa58cbbed0d2c33c92a
#
_cell.length_a   1.000
_cell.length_b   1.000
_cell.length_c   1.000
_cell.angle_alpha   90.00
_cell.angle_beta   90.00
_cell.angle_gamma   90.00
#
_symmetry.space_group_name_H-M   'P 1'
#
loop_
_entity.id
_entity.type
_entity.pdbx_description
1 polymer ?
#
loop_
_entity_poly.entity_id
_entity_poly.type
_entity_poly.pdbx_seq_one_letter_code
_entity_poly.pdbx_strand_id
1 'polypeptide(L)'
;MALEVLHHQAKTHENEQFRRVVKIMDAVFIKHGFDGILVGNPFNENYQRFRADAILFYNHGVVIIDFKDYSGQLILPRGDDEFKSYPWYAEKVSDHQAIEVKAGAHFLNPFLQLASYRNAFREIVEYNLILKQKINPSRVCIANIFSGPLVLTNKVPGKYPYYKIVQESEIGALLYDLNNDNAYDENIGEAVKRIFPADEYVQEYTVETEIIHKKDIIVGEEAKTTIDTFMRTEGNDILVLASMDVSERDNWAKYLFSIADNYEIPEVQGLCHSNRISRRLRSRGIEATSLYSFIYGGNEKTDNNQEDDDKDEWAIQVIPLKSDSGLDERALLIVYDAHLVSRSLSQTDLLRFGSGRLLEDFITFADPLSKRKVVFIGDPYMLSFGSADCSAVSITNLKNICGERIIHYYHQPVIDLQDSCKESLRCSLAQSIDEQLFNKLRYSFEDGSIVEIERDEIVEKMKEWFGSPFLQEPQKAVLFFKKGDCLETNMWIKNHCLNNGKDLAPGDLLIANNNIFIPDETGFGNPKRILNGMYFTVEEIREHVSEEIPIKGFPCPVILSFTKIAVTCLSLSGQSAEIWVLDNYLSSIDELSKEEQIAVNIFIKRRIDELKKNTPFRNSEYYRQLMDDSGYRVLSEEERTAIESLIQNRMVKKEERTQVSTTRTVRSLLKRFYDKYESVIQRQARENDQLINALYAKYAWAITVHKAVGSEFDNVILKGSRTENDGICNESYFRWLYSGISTSTGTFYIAQPQHVDPFMNCKVSETESGVNASKQLLIYDSYTIPQGLVERVRLENTNVAAAICELAKAIEVEGCNLEEVKTCSEYLTKAFFSISNENKKKLVIDIHNKGAKDSFGVSSILMEPNELVDSNAINQAINDVMSKPSTMMDAIGCPKYICEVLDSFKKNMLEQGISLEFVLAKEYQVVYEAFSSIGKAKLRFWYGTSQDNHTKGFINKIETFDISDSNIITIIKNIVLQSGNKL
;
A
#
# COMPACT_ATOMS: atom_id res chain seq x y z
N MET A 1 -36.86 16.25 11.23
CA MET A 1 -36.03 15.04 11.07
C MET A 1 -35.54 15.07 9.64
N ALA A 2 -34.27 14.81 9.40
CA ALA A 2 -33.70 14.73 8.07
C ALA A 2 -33.98 13.31 7.47
N LEU A 3 -33.19 12.83 6.56
CA LEU A 3 -33.30 11.50 5.98
C LEU A 3 -32.91 10.42 7.01
N GLU A 4 -33.85 9.56 7.39
CA GLU A 4 -33.53 8.33 8.12
C GLU A 4 -33.05 7.27 7.13
N VAL A 5 -31.90 6.65 7.37
CA VAL A 5 -31.33 5.65 6.47
C VAL A 5 -31.21 4.31 7.18
N LEU A 6 -31.80 3.29 6.60
CA LEU A 6 -31.71 1.90 7.05
C LEU A 6 -31.06 1.07 5.95
N HIS A 7 -30.34 0.02 6.30
CA HIS A 7 -29.71 -0.87 5.32
C HIS A 7 -29.76 -2.32 5.77
N HIS A 8 -30.21 -3.20 4.90
CA HIS A 8 -30.24 -4.64 5.13
C HIS A 8 -29.12 -5.31 4.35
N GLN A 9 -28.25 -6.05 5.00
CA GLN A 9 -27.10 -6.80 4.45
C GLN A 9 -26.42 -6.20 3.21
N ALA A 10 -25.22 -5.65 3.42
CA ALA A 10 -24.44 -4.99 2.38
C ALA A 10 -23.70 -5.99 1.46
N LYS A 11 -23.99 -5.99 0.16
CA LYS A 11 -23.06 -6.53 -0.84
C LYS A 11 -21.94 -5.51 -1.09
N THR A 12 -20.69 -5.96 -1.20
CA THR A 12 -19.50 -5.09 -1.13
C THR A 12 -19.43 -4.01 -2.22
N HIS A 13 -19.90 -4.28 -3.44
CA HIS A 13 -19.85 -3.34 -4.58
C HIS A 13 -21.10 -2.44 -4.69
N GLU A 14 -22.25 -2.90 -4.21
CA GLU A 14 -23.49 -2.10 -4.17
C GLU A 14 -23.43 -1.03 -3.07
N ASN A 15 -22.59 -1.24 -2.05
CA ASN A 15 -22.45 -0.32 -0.93
C ASN A 15 -21.77 1.00 -1.28
N GLU A 16 -20.86 1.03 -2.24
CA GLU A 16 -20.16 2.26 -2.58
C GLU A 16 -21.09 3.23 -3.30
N GLN A 17 -21.87 2.76 -4.26
CA GLN A 17 -22.88 3.58 -4.92
C GLN A 17 -23.97 4.01 -3.95
N PHE A 18 -24.48 3.10 -3.12
CA PHE A 18 -25.47 3.43 -2.08
C PHE A 18 -24.92 4.52 -1.14
N ARG A 19 -23.67 4.42 -0.71
CA ARG A 19 -23.01 5.41 0.17
C ARG A 19 -22.95 6.79 -0.45
N ARG A 20 -22.55 6.88 -1.76
CA ARG A 20 -22.54 8.16 -2.48
C ARG A 20 -23.94 8.75 -2.60
N VAL A 21 -24.90 7.92 -2.97
CA VAL A 21 -26.29 8.32 -3.13
C VAL A 21 -26.90 8.79 -1.81
N VAL A 22 -26.60 8.11 -0.69
CA VAL A 22 -27.04 8.54 0.65
C VAL A 22 -26.51 9.96 0.95
N LYS A 23 -25.22 10.23 0.72
CA LYS A 23 -24.63 11.57 0.93
C LYS A 23 -25.34 12.65 0.10
N ILE A 24 -25.61 12.36 -1.19
CA ILE A 24 -26.30 13.28 -2.09
C ILE A 24 -27.74 13.51 -1.62
N MET A 25 -28.46 12.44 -1.28
CA MET A 25 -29.86 12.54 -0.80
C MET A 25 -29.93 13.30 0.52
N ASP A 26 -29.05 13.03 1.46
CA ASP A 26 -29.04 13.72 2.76
C ASP A 26 -28.79 15.23 2.57
N ALA A 27 -27.85 15.63 1.73
CA ALA A 27 -27.61 17.02 1.38
C ALA A 27 -28.84 17.68 0.72
N VAL A 28 -29.54 16.95 -0.16
CA VAL A 28 -30.79 17.43 -0.80
C VAL A 28 -31.91 17.58 0.23
N PHE A 29 -32.05 16.62 1.14
CA PHE A 29 -33.07 16.64 2.21
C PHE A 29 -32.87 17.86 3.14
N ILE A 30 -31.63 18.08 3.59
CA ILE A 30 -31.27 19.24 4.42
C ILE A 30 -31.57 20.53 3.66
N LYS A 31 -31.14 20.63 2.38
CA LYS A 31 -31.30 21.85 1.57
C LYS A 31 -32.77 22.22 1.33
N HIS A 32 -33.65 21.24 1.12
CA HIS A 32 -35.04 21.46 0.75
C HIS A 32 -36.03 21.23 1.89
N GLY A 33 -35.56 20.80 3.07
CA GLY A 33 -36.39 20.54 4.23
C GLY A 33 -37.29 19.30 4.02
N PHE A 34 -36.78 18.25 3.35
CA PHE A 34 -37.50 17.02 3.14
C PHE A 34 -37.38 16.13 4.38
N ASP A 35 -38.44 15.31 4.62
CA ASP A 35 -38.48 14.26 5.64
C ASP A 35 -38.79 12.94 4.98
N GLY A 36 -38.10 11.86 5.41
CA GLY A 36 -38.31 10.54 4.82
C GLY A 36 -37.41 9.45 5.38
N ILE A 37 -37.61 8.25 4.85
CA ILE A 37 -36.85 7.05 5.16
C ILE A 37 -36.35 6.39 3.88
N LEU A 38 -35.07 6.11 3.82
CA LEU A 38 -34.40 5.36 2.75
C LEU A 38 -34.01 3.98 3.30
N VAL A 39 -34.47 2.93 2.66
CA VAL A 39 -34.09 1.55 2.99
C VAL A 39 -33.21 1.00 1.88
N GLY A 40 -31.93 0.76 2.16
CA GLY A 40 -31.01 0.07 1.25
C GLY A 40 -31.18 -1.44 1.33
N ASN A 41 -31.14 -2.09 0.18
CA ASN A 41 -31.29 -3.53 0.00
C ASN A 41 -32.51 -4.11 0.76
N PRO A 42 -33.73 -3.54 0.57
CA PRO A 42 -34.91 -3.94 1.31
C PRO A 42 -35.24 -5.42 1.11
N PHE A 43 -35.30 -6.16 2.21
CA PHE A 43 -35.55 -7.61 2.20
C PHE A 43 -36.66 -7.99 3.16
N ASN A 44 -37.52 -8.92 2.74
CA ASN A 44 -38.49 -9.57 3.59
C ASN A 44 -38.74 -10.98 3.08
N GLU A 45 -38.71 -11.96 3.95
CA GLU A 45 -38.93 -13.39 3.60
C GLU A 45 -40.28 -13.68 2.95
N ASN A 46 -41.31 -12.93 3.32
CA ASN A 46 -42.64 -13.09 2.76
C ASN A 46 -42.80 -12.45 1.38
N TYR A 47 -41.85 -11.55 1.00
CA TYR A 47 -41.93 -10.81 -0.26
C TYR A 47 -40.66 -10.97 -1.09
N GLN A 48 -40.16 -12.18 -1.25
CA GLN A 48 -38.88 -12.53 -1.90
C GLN A 48 -38.72 -12.01 -3.33
N ARG A 49 -39.80 -11.62 -4.00
CA ARG A 49 -39.79 -11.04 -5.35
C ARG A 49 -39.39 -9.55 -5.36
N PHE A 50 -39.45 -8.88 -4.22
CA PHE A 50 -39.03 -7.48 -4.09
C PHE A 50 -37.56 -7.43 -3.69
N ARG A 51 -36.70 -7.13 -4.65
CA ARG A 51 -35.22 -7.11 -4.46
C ARG A 51 -34.61 -5.90 -5.12
N ALA A 52 -35.18 -4.72 -4.84
CA ALA A 52 -34.61 -3.45 -5.26
C ALA A 52 -33.34 -3.15 -4.47
N ASP A 53 -32.44 -2.37 -5.03
CA ASP A 53 -31.22 -1.95 -4.32
C ASP A 53 -31.54 -0.94 -3.22
N ALA A 54 -32.55 -0.07 -3.43
CA ALA A 54 -33.07 0.78 -2.39
C ALA A 54 -34.56 1.15 -2.62
N ILE A 55 -35.24 1.59 -1.56
CA ILE A 55 -36.56 2.23 -1.65
C ILE A 55 -36.57 3.44 -0.74
N LEU A 56 -37.01 4.57 -1.29
CA LEU A 56 -37.15 5.85 -0.59
C LEU A 56 -38.62 6.18 -0.41
N PHE A 57 -39.04 6.54 0.82
CA PHE A 57 -40.29 7.13 1.17
C PHE A 57 -40.04 8.52 1.73
N TYR A 58 -40.60 9.57 1.13
CA TYR A 58 -40.42 10.94 1.60
C TYR A 58 -41.65 11.81 1.27
N ASN A 59 -41.66 13.05 1.73
CA ASN A 59 -42.84 13.91 1.64
C ASN A 59 -43.29 14.22 0.21
N HIS A 60 -42.53 13.98 -0.81
CA HIS A 60 -42.96 14.13 -2.22
C HIS A 60 -43.31 12.79 -2.90
N GLY A 61 -43.06 11.66 -2.24
CA GLY A 61 -43.46 10.38 -2.81
C GLY A 61 -42.65 9.16 -2.43
N VAL A 62 -42.85 8.11 -3.23
CA VAL A 62 -42.12 6.84 -3.09
C VAL A 62 -41.34 6.54 -4.37
N VAL A 63 -40.04 6.20 -4.21
CA VAL A 63 -39.13 5.85 -5.30
C VAL A 63 -38.50 4.49 -5.03
N ILE A 64 -38.64 3.54 -5.95
CA ILE A 64 -37.91 2.27 -5.95
C ILE A 64 -36.68 2.48 -6.83
N ILE A 65 -35.51 2.18 -6.31
CA ILE A 65 -34.20 2.49 -6.90
C ILE A 65 -33.45 1.21 -7.20
N ASP A 66 -32.80 1.20 -8.36
CA ASP A 66 -31.86 0.16 -8.75
C ASP A 66 -30.59 0.83 -9.32
N PHE A 67 -29.45 0.48 -8.78
CA PHE A 67 -28.17 1.07 -9.12
C PHE A 67 -27.53 0.42 -10.32
N LYS A 68 -26.91 1.23 -11.17
CA LYS A 68 -26.21 0.77 -12.37
C LYS A 68 -24.85 1.43 -12.47
N ASP A 69 -23.81 0.61 -12.40
CA ASP A 69 -22.43 1.07 -12.48
C ASP A 69 -21.96 1.13 -13.94
N TYR A 70 -22.52 2.09 -14.69
CA TYR A 70 -22.19 2.35 -16.08
C TYR A 70 -22.12 3.85 -16.34
N SER A 71 -21.29 4.24 -17.33
CA SER A 71 -21.13 5.62 -17.79
C SER A 71 -21.03 5.66 -19.33
N GLY A 72 -21.13 6.84 -19.92
CA GLY A 72 -20.99 7.06 -21.35
C GLY A 72 -22.32 7.16 -22.10
N GLN A 73 -22.37 6.69 -23.35
CA GLN A 73 -23.59 6.77 -24.17
C GLN A 73 -24.50 5.56 -23.89
N LEU A 74 -25.66 5.79 -23.29
CA LEU A 74 -26.67 4.74 -23.09
C LEU A 74 -27.53 4.59 -24.35
N ILE A 75 -27.37 3.47 -25.01
CA ILE A 75 -28.08 3.11 -26.25
C ILE A 75 -29.41 2.49 -25.88
N LEU A 76 -30.49 3.29 -26.00
CA LEU A 76 -31.85 2.86 -25.77
C LEU A 76 -32.54 2.52 -27.10
N PRO A 77 -33.40 1.49 -27.15
CA PRO A 77 -34.23 1.19 -28.30
C PRO A 77 -35.15 2.36 -28.66
N ARG A 78 -35.48 2.51 -29.96
CA ARG A 78 -36.27 3.66 -30.48
C ARG A 78 -37.77 3.54 -30.29
N GLY A 79 -38.31 2.32 -30.30
CA GLY A 79 -39.74 2.09 -30.28
C GLY A 79 -40.28 1.75 -28.88
N ASP A 80 -41.51 2.13 -28.56
CA ASP A 80 -42.19 1.84 -27.30
C ASP A 80 -42.22 0.35 -26.95
N ASP A 81 -42.42 -0.52 -27.95
CA ASP A 81 -42.44 -1.97 -27.74
C ASP A 81 -41.05 -2.57 -27.71
N GLU A 82 -40.12 -1.98 -28.45
CA GLU A 82 -38.71 -2.37 -28.41
C GLU A 82 -38.04 -2.04 -27.10
N PHE A 83 -38.45 -0.96 -26.43
CA PHE A 83 -37.93 -0.52 -25.14
C PHE A 83 -38.02 -1.63 -24.07
N LYS A 84 -39.05 -2.49 -24.14
CA LYS A 84 -39.19 -3.65 -23.25
C LYS A 84 -38.53 -4.90 -23.78
N SER A 85 -38.47 -5.05 -25.10
CA SER A 85 -38.18 -6.33 -25.75
C SER A 85 -36.72 -6.51 -26.17
N TYR A 86 -35.88 -5.46 -26.03
CA TYR A 86 -34.46 -5.51 -26.39
C TYR A 86 -33.53 -5.19 -25.21
N PRO A 87 -32.32 -5.77 -25.17
CA PRO A 87 -31.30 -5.38 -24.23
C PRO A 87 -30.85 -3.95 -24.49
N TRP A 88 -30.33 -3.30 -23.42
CA TRP A 88 -29.73 -1.96 -23.51
C TRP A 88 -28.23 -2.06 -23.48
N TYR A 89 -27.54 -1.11 -24.09
CA TYR A 89 -26.09 -1.09 -24.16
C TYR A 89 -25.56 0.25 -23.68
N ALA A 90 -24.43 0.22 -22.99
CA ALA A 90 -23.64 1.39 -22.64
C ALA A 90 -22.37 1.38 -23.51
N GLU A 91 -22.12 2.46 -24.23
CA GLU A 91 -20.92 2.65 -25.05
C GLU A 91 -20.00 3.62 -24.33
N LYS A 92 -18.80 3.15 -23.97
CA LYS A 92 -17.77 4.02 -23.40
C LYS A 92 -17.25 4.98 -24.46
N VAL A 93 -17.02 6.24 -24.08
CA VAL A 93 -16.51 7.28 -24.99
C VAL A 93 -15.09 6.99 -25.46
N SER A 94 -14.32 6.22 -24.65
CA SER A 94 -12.90 5.96 -24.88
C SER A 94 -12.59 4.93 -25.98
N ASP A 95 -13.40 3.90 -26.14
CA ASP A 95 -13.10 2.75 -27.03
C ASP A 95 -14.23 2.36 -27.98
N HIS A 96 -15.37 3.07 -27.91
CA HIS A 96 -16.58 2.77 -28.68
C HIS A 96 -17.09 1.32 -28.56
N GLN A 97 -16.69 0.62 -27.48
CA GLN A 97 -17.17 -0.72 -27.22
C GLN A 97 -18.51 -0.67 -26.51
N ALA A 98 -19.56 -1.15 -27.15
CA ALA A 98 -20.89 -1.26 -26.55
C ALA A 98 -20.95 -2.49 -25.62
N ILE A 99 -21.24 -2.27 -24.34
CA ILE A 99 -21.39 -3.30 -23.30
C ILE A 99 -22.87 -3.40 -22.93
N GLU A 100 -23.40 -4.61 -22.84
CA GLU A 100 -24.77 -4.83 -22.41
C GLU A 100 -24.97 -4.39 -20.96
N VAL A 101 -25.96 -3.51 -20.72
CA VAL A 101 -26.34 -3.08 -19.37
C VAL A 101 -27.09 -4.21 -18.68
N LYS A 102 -26.46 -4.86 -17.73
CA LYS A 102 -27.00 -6.00 -17.01
C LYS A 102 -28.18 -5.57 -16.16
N ALA A 103 -29.33 -6.16 -16.41
CA ALA A 103 -30.45 -6.23 -15.48
C ALA A 103 -30.31 -7.53 -14.69
N GLY A 104 -30.68 -7.56 -13.40
CA GLY A 104 -30.58 -8.76 -12.55
C GLY A 104 -30.89 -10.07 -13.25
N ALA A 105 -30.50 -11.20 -12.70
CA ALA A 105 -30.28 -12.51 -13.33
C ALA A 105 -31.31 -13.01 -14.39
N HIS A 106 -32.48 -12.41 -14.47
CA HIS A 106 -33.57 -12.90 -15.34
C HIS A 106 -34.18 -11.85 -16.28
N PHE A 107 -33.78 -10.59 -16.13
CA PHE A 107 -34.42 -9.51 -16.89
C PHE A 107 -33.58 -9.14 -18.10
N LEU A 108 -34.25 -8.87 -19.19
CA LEU A 108 -33.61 -8.52 -20.45
C LEU A 108 -32.97 -7.11 -20.41
N ASN A 109 -33.58 -6.23 -19.61
CA ASN A 109 -33.08 -4.85 -19.44
C ASN A 109 -33.49 -4.26 -18.07
N PRO A 110 -32.86 -3.15 -17.63
CA PRO A 110 -33.12 -2.54 -16.33
C PRO A 110 -34.57 -2.07 -16.11
N PHE A 111 -35.29 -1.69 -17.17
CA PHE A 111 -36.69 -1.31 -17.06
C PHE A 111 -37.56 -2.49 -16.62
N LEU A 112 -37.39 -3.66 -17.21
CA LEU A 112 -38.16 -4.86 -16.85
C LEU A 112 -37.87 -5.30 -15.42
N GLN A 113 -36.63 -5.18 -14.98
CA GLN A 113 -36.23 -5.46 -13.59
C GLN A 113 -37.02 -4.57 -12.61
N LEU A 114 -36.92 -3.24 -12.77
CA LEU A 114 -37.63 -2.30 -11.89
C LEU A 114 -39.17 -2.39 -12.02
N ALA A 115 -39.70 -2.65 -13.19
CA ALA A 115 -41.13 -2.86 -13.38
C ALA A 115 -41.63 -4.10 -12.62
N SER A 116 -40.82 -5.17 -12.55
CA SER A 116 -41.11 -6.35 -11.72
C SER A 116 -41.09 -6.00 -10.24
N TYR A 117 -40.11 -5.23 -9.77
CA TYR A 117 -40.06 -4.79 -8.37
C TYR A 117 -41.24 -3.90 -8.00
N ARG A 118 -41.65 -3.00 -8.90
CA ARG A 118 -42.82 -2.16 -8.69
C ARG A 118 -44.11 -3.01 -8.57
N ASN A 119 -44.22 -4.08 -9.33
CA ASN A 119 -45.35 -5.01 -9.21
C ASN A 119 -45.31 -5.79 -7.90
N ALA A 120 -44.13 -6.26 -7.46
CA ALA A 120 -43.94 -6.89 -6.16
C ALA A 120 -44.26 -5.91 -4.99
N PHE A 121 -43.85 -4.65 -5.12
CA PHE A 121 -44.18 -3.64 -4.12
C PHE A 121 -45.70 -3.37 -4.02
N ARG A 122 -46.41 -3.50 -5.13
CA ARG A 122 -47.91 -3.40 -5.13
C ARG A 122 -48.53 -4.47 -4.26
N GLU A 123 -48.02 -5.73 -4.27
CA GLU A 123 -48.46 -6.79 -3.37
C GLU A 123 -48.19 -6.43 -1.91
N ILE A 124 -47.01 -5.88 -1.60
CA ILE A 124 -46.63 -5.42 -0.25
C ILE A 124 -47.65 -4.38 0.26
N VAL A 125 -48.00 -3.40 -0.57
CA VAL A 125 -48.95 -2.34 -0.22
C VAL A 125 -50.36 -2.94 0.03
N GLU A 126 -50.80 -3.91 -0.78
CA GLU A 126 -52.12 -4.54 -0.61
C GLU A 126 -52.25 -5.31 0.69
N TYR A 127 -51.22 -5.98 1.16
CA TYR A 127 -51.22 -6.76 2.39
C TYR A 127 -50.90 -5.97 3.65
N ASN A 128 -50.50 -4.70 3.53
CA ASN A 128 -50.25 -3.85 4.70
C ASN A 128 -51.31 -2.76 4.84
N LEU A 129 -52.05 -2.78 5.92
CA LEU A 129 -53.20 -1.87 6.14
C LEU A 129 -52.78 -0.38 6.14
N ILE A 130 -51.65 -0.04 6.74
CA ILE A 130 -51.15 1.35 6.81
C ILE A 130 -50.73 1.83 5.42
N LEU A 131 -49.92 1.04 4.71
CA LEU A 131 -49.49 1.39 3.36
C LEU A 131 -50.65 1.46 2.39
N LYS A 132 -51.62 0.54 2.48
CA LYS A 132 -52.81 0.48 1.63
C LYS A 132 -53.69 1.73 1.76
N GLN A 133 -53.76 2.33 2.95
CA GLN A 133 -54.56 3.55 3.16
C GLN A 133 -53.87 4.81 2.66
N LYS A 134 -52.51 4.82 2.62
CA LYS A 134 -51.74 6.04 2.41
C LYS A 134 -50.95 6.04 1.10
N ILE A 135 -50.64 4.90 0.51
CA ILE A 135 -49.84 4.79 -0.69
C ILE A 135 -50.65 4.31 -1.88
N ASN A 136 -50.62 5.08 -2.96
CA ASN A 136 -51.15 4.66 -4.26
C ASN A 136 -50.05 3.97 -5.07
N PRO A 137 -50.02 2.63 -5.18
CA PRO A 137 -48.93 1.91 -5.87
C PRO A 137 -48.87 2.22 -7.35
N SER A 138 -49.91 2.77 -7.98
CA SER A 138 -49.95 3.15 -9.38
C SER A 138 -49.11 4.41 -9.67
N ARG A 139 -48.80 5.19 -8.64
CA ARG A 139 -48.05 6.44 -8.71
C ARG A 139 -46.63 6.32 -8.18
N VAL A 140 -46.22 5.14 -7.73
CA VAL A 140 -44.83 4.87 -7.28
C VAL A 140 -43.86 5.02 -8.44
N CYS A 141 -42.84 5.84 -8.26
CA CYS A 141 -41.76 6.05 -9.21
C CYS A 141 -40.75 4.90 -9.13
N ILE A 142 -40.14 4.56 -10.23
CA ILE A 142 -38.99 3.64 -10.32
C ILE A 142 -37.86 4.33 -11.05
N ALA A 143 -36.65 4.25 -10.54
CA ALA A 143 -35.49 4.94 -11.08
C ALA A 143 -34.26 4.05 -11.17
N ASN A 144 -33.64 4.00 -12.34
CA ASN A 144 -32.27 3.52 -12.44
C ASN A 144 -31.32 4.71 -12.23
N ILE A 145 -30.46 4.58 -11.20
CA ILE A 145 -29.43 5.58 -10.90
C ILE A 145 -28.09 5.05 -11.40
N PHE A 146 -27.49 5.75 -12.33
CA PHE A 146 -26.21 5.42 -12.94
C PHE A 146 -25.06 6.17 -12.24
N SER A 147 -23.95 5.47 -12.03
CA SER A 147 -22.80 5.99 -11.28
C SER A 147 -22.05 7.11 -12.00
N GLY A 148 -21.99 7.09 -13.31
CA GLY A 148 -21.24 8.04 -14.12
C GLY A 148 -22.10 8.90 -15.05
N PRO A 149 -21.48 9.86 -15.75
CA PRO A 149 -22.18 10.74 -16.68
C PRO A 149 -22.77 9.94 -17.84
N LEU A 150 -24.05 10.25 -18.16
CA LEU A 150 -24.81 9.56 -19.19
C LEU A 150 -25.27 10.49 -20.31
N VAL A 151 -25.18 9.99 -21.53
CA VAL A 151 -25.85 10.59 -22.69
C VAL A 151 -26.84 9.58 -23.27
N LEU A 152 -28.13 9.87 -23.22
CA LEU A 152 -29.16 8.98 -23.73
C LEU A 152 -29.29 9.12 -25.25
N THR A 153 -29.23 8.02 -26.01
CA THR A 153 -29.46 8.06 -27.46
C THR A 153 -30.92 8.34 -27.81
N ASN A 154 -31.86 7.90 -26.94
CA ASN A 154 -33.28 8.09 -27.10
C ASN A 154 -33.93 8.44 -25.76
N LYS A 155 -35.04 9.15 -25.79
CA LYS A 155 -35.82 9.46 -24.59
C LYS A 155 -36.60 8.23 -24.09
N VAL A 156 -36.81 8.16 -22.78
CA VAL A 156 -37.75 7.20 -22.20
C VAL A 156 -39.14 7.39 -22.81
N PRO A 157 -39.83 6.33 -23.26
CA PRO A 157 -41.15 6.47 -23.86
C PRO A 157 -42.18 7.12 -22.93
N GLY A 158 -42.97 8.08 -23.45
CA GLY A 158 -43.97 8.84 -22.70
C GLY A 158 -45.08 8.00 -22.05
N LYS A 159 -45.24 6.77 -22.48
CA LYS A 159 -46.13 5.74 -21.90
C LYS A 159 -45.68 5.26 -20.50
N TYR A 160 -44.40 5.52 -20.10
CA TYR A 160 -43.84 5.17 -18.79
C TYR A 160 -43.40 6.39 -17.98
N PRO A 161 -44.29 7.32 -17.62
CA PRO A 161 -43.94 8.57 -16.92
C PRO A 161 -43.39 8.33 -15.50
N TYR A 162 -43.67 7.15 -14.94
CA TYR A 162 -43.24 6.71 -13.62
C TYR A 162 -41.82 6.11 -13.62
N TYR A 163 -41.22 5.96 -14.79
CA TYR A 163 -39.85 5.41 -14.92
C TYR A 163 -38.86 6.53 -15.24
N LYS A 164 -37.73 6.55 -14.53
CA LYS A 164 -36.66 7.54 -14.68
C LYS A 164 -35.31 6.85 -14.88
N ILE A 165 -34.50 7.46 -15.72
CA ILE A 165 -33.08 7.17 -15.87
C ILE A 165 -32.36 8.43 -15.47
N VAL A 166 -31.52 8.38 -14.44
CA VAL A 166 -30.80 9.54 -13.90
C VAL A 166 -29.37 9.16 -13.56
N GLN A 167 -28.47 10.11 -13.65
CA GLN A 167 -27.12 9.98 -13.11
C GLN A 167 -27.07 10.51 -11.66
N GLU A 168 -26.04 10.10 -10.90
CA GLU A 168 -25.94 10.49 -9.48
C GLU A 168 -26.05 12.01 -9.27
N SER A 169 -25.48 12.84 -10.15
CA SER A 169 -25.57 14.29 -10.09
C SER A 169 -26.99 14.86 -10.29
N GLU A 170 -27.91 14.11 -10.86
CA GLU A 170 -29.30 14.52 -11.13
C GLU A 170 -30.30 14.10 -10.05
N ILE A 171 -29.86 13.37 -9.01
CA ILE A 171 -30.72 12.91 -7.91
C ILE A 171 -31.46 14.08 -7.26
N GLY A 172 -30.78 15.20 -7.04
CA GLY A 172 -31.40 16.39 -6.46
C GLY A 172 -32.55 16.93 -7.30
N ALA A 173 -32.41 16.98 -8.63
CA ALA A 173 -33.48 17.37 -9.53
C ALA A 173 -34.62 16.36 -9.54
N LEU A 174 -34.32 15.05 -9.57
CA LEU A 174 -35.33 13.99 -9.49
C LEU A 174 -36.20 14.14 -8.23
N LEU A 175 -35.60 14.29 -7.06
CA LEU A 175 -36.31 14.36 -5.78
C LEU A 175 -37.10 15.67 -5.64
N TYR A 176 -36.61 16.77 -6.18
CA TYR A 176 -37.30 18.06 -6.16
C TYR A 176 -38.52 18.09 -7.09
N ASP A 177 -38.38 17.51 -8.29
CA ASP A 177 -39.43 17.54 -9.32
C ASP A 177 -40.50 16.42 -9.11
N LEU A 178 -40.18 15.42 -8.28
CA LEU A 178 -41.11 14.33 -8.02
C LEU A 178 -42.22 14.77 -7.10
N ASN A 179 -43.46 14.63 -7.57
CA ASN A 179 -44.66 14.72 -6.74
C ASN A 179 -45.65 13.66 -7.20
N ASN A 180 -45.69 12.55 -6.45
CA ASN A 180 -46.53 11.40 -6.80
C ASN A 180 -47.67 11.18 -5.81
N ASP A 181 -48.04 12.18 -5.02
CA ASP A 181 -49.12 12.20 -4.03
C ASP A 181 -49.04 11.07 -2.95
N ASN A 182 -47.88 10.47 -2.77
CA ASN A 182 -47.58 9.47 -1.74
C ASN A 182 -46.78 10.13 -0.61
N ALA A 183 -47.37 10.97 0.19
CA ALA A 183 -46.66 11.71 1.23
C ALA A 183 -46.25 10.78 2.40
N TYR A 184 -44.98 10.94 2.83
CA TYR A 184 -44.43 10.25 4.00
C TYR A 184 -44.94 10.85 5.31
N ASP A 185 -45.21 10.01 6.29
CA ASP A 185 -45.44 10.35 7.70
C ASP A 185 -44.82 9.29 8.63
N GLU A 186 -44.77 9.58 9.93
CA GLU A 186 -44.21 8.67 10.93
C GLU A 186 -44.85 7.28 10.94
N ASN A 187 -46.17 7.17 10.64
CA ASN A 187 -46.87 5.87 10.60
C ASN A 187 -46.36 5.04 9.41
N ILE A 188 -46.06 5.67 8.27
CA ILE A 188 -45.46 5.00 7.13
C ILE A 188 -44.03 4.56 7.51
N GLY A 189 -43.23 5.41 8.19
CA GLY A 189 -41.88 5.06 8.68
C GLY A 189 -41.89 3.81 9.55
N GLU A 190 -42.77 3.76 10.56
CA GLU A 190 -42.92 2.59 11.42
C GLU A 190 -43.44 1.33 10.67
N ALA A 191 -44.31 1.52 9.70
CA ALA A 191 -44.76 0.40 8.86
C ALA A 191 -43.63 -0.15 7.97
N VAL A 192 -42.82 0.74 7.41
CA VAL A 192 -41.64 0.40 6.57
C VAL A 192 -40.60 -0.37 7.38
N LYS A 193 -40.28 0.07 8.60
CA LYS A 193 -39.35 -0.63 9.52
C LYS A 193 -39.83 -2.05 9.86
N ARG A 194 -41.14 -2.26 9.99
CA ARG A 194 -41.72 -3.59 10.24
C ARG A 194 -41.72 -4.47 8.99
N ILE A 195 -41.93 -3.88 7.81
CA ILE A 195 -41.98 -4.63 6.54
C ILE A 195 -40.57 -5.00 6.08
N PHE A 196 -39.61 -4.06 6.20
CA PHE A 196 -38.22 -4.23 5.83
C PHE A 196 -37.34 -4.07 7.07
N PRO A 197 -37.27 -5.12 7.93
CA PRO A 197 -36.37 -5.05 9.09
C PRO A 197 -34.94 -4.87 8.61
N ALA A 198 -34.34 -3.73 8.95
CA ALA A 198 -33.02 -3.34 8.59
C ALA A 198 -32.40 -2.49 9.70
N ASP A 199 -31.10 -2.54 9.83
CA ASP A 199 -30.38 -1.74 10.82
C ASP A 199 -30.28 -0.28 10.39
N GLU A 200 -30.17 0.63 11.36
CA GLU A 200 -29.82 2.01 11.08
C GLU A 200 -28.49 2.03 10.31
N TYR A 201 -28.49 2.68 9.16
CA TYR A 201 -27.29 2.84 8.37
C TYR A 201 -26.37 3.85 9.06
N VAL A 202 -25.57 3.38 9.96
CA VAL A 202 -24.45 4.15 10.47
C VAL A 202 -23.46 4.22 9.32
N GLN A 203 -23.35 5.38 8.72
CA GLN A 203 -22.16 5.65 7.91
C GLN A 203 -20.98 5.36 8.83
N GLU A 204 -20.17 4.34 8.54
CA GLU A 204 -18.97 4.00 9.33
C GLU A 204 -17.97 5.17 9.42
N TYR A 205 -18.39 6.37 9.02
CA TYR A 205 -17.57 7.55 8.76
C TYR A 205 -18.19 8.87 9.19
N THR A 206 -19.02 8.89 10.22
CA THR A 206 -19.17 10.10 11.02
C THR A 206 -18.19 10.05 12.21
N VAL A 207 -16.90 10.04 11.92
CA VAL A 207 -16.07 11.01 12.64
C VAL A 207 -16.66 12.33 12.21
N GLU A 208 -17.16 13.16 13.14
CA GLU A 208 -17.34 14.58 12.91
C GLU A 208 -16.09 15.01 12.17
N THR A 209 -16.20 15.23 10.87
CA THR A 209 -15.19 15.94 10.14
C THR A 209 -15.29 17.31 10.77
N GLU A 210 -14.41 17.61 11.73
CA GLU A 210 -14.07 18.99 12.03
C GLU A 210 -13.96 19.63 10.65
N ILE A 211 -14.81 20.62 10.37
CA ILE A 211 -14.75 21.37 9.14
C ILE A 211 -13.32 21.88 9.10
N ILE A 212 -12.47 21.20 8.32
CA ILE A 212 -11.07 21.58 8.17
C ILE A 212 -11.15 22.92 7.51
N HIS A 213 -11.04 23.97 8.32
CA HIS A 213 -10.99 25.32 7.80
C HIS A 213 -9.78 25.37 6.87
N LYS A 214 -9.98 25.66 5.58
CA LYS A 214 -8.90 25.81 4.56
C LYS A 214 -7.73 26.68 5.02
N LYS A 215 -7.87 27.40 6.13
CA LYS A 215 -6.86 28.26 6.74
C LYS A 215 -5.79 27.51 7.55
N ASP A 216 -6.04 26.27 7.95
CA ASP A 216 -5.14 25.51 8.86
C ASP A 216 -4.24 24.53 8.11
N ILE A 217 -4.37 24.39 6.78
CA ILE A 217 -3.53 23.52 5.96
C ILE A 217 -2.29 24.30 5.52
N ILE A 218 -1.15 23.93 6.09
CA ILE A 218 0.14 24.54 5.76
C ILE A 218 0.87 23.61 4.79
N VAL A 219 1.15 24.10 3.58
CA VAL A 219 1.95 23.40 2.56
C VAL A 219 3.07 24.32 2.10
N GLY A 220 4.30 23.80 2.08
CA GLY A 220 5.47 24.54 1.60
C GLY A 220 5.32 25.00 0.14
N GLU A 221 5.84 26.17 -0.22
CA GLU A 221 5.66 26.79 -1.55
C GLU A 221 6.19 25.90 -2.70
N GLU A 222 7.28 25.17 -2.51
CA GLU A 222 7.82 24.27 -3.53
C GLU A 222 6.90 23.06 -3.76
N ALA A 223 6.44 22.42 -2.67
CA ALA A 223 5.46 21.33 -2.75
C ALA A 223 4.18 21.79 -3.43
N LYS A 224 3.67 22.96 -3.05
CA LYS A 224 2.47 23.56 -3.62
C LYS A 224 2.63 23.83 -5.12
N THR A 225 3.77 24.39 -5.54
CA THR A 225 4.05 24.63 -6.96
C THR A 225 4.08 23.32 -7.75
N THR A 226 4.67 22.28 -7.19
CA THR A 226 4.71 20.94 -7.82
C THR A 226 3.31 20.35 -7.93
N ILE A 227 2.50 20.42 -6.87
CA ILE A 227 1.11 19.97 -6.86
C ILE A 227 0.28 20.75 -7.90
N ASP A 228 0.36 22.09 -7.91
CA ASP A 228 -0.39 22.92 -8.85
C ASP A 228 0.01 22.64 -10.31
N THR A 229 1.30 22.40 -10.57
CA THR A 229 1.78 22.01 -11.89
C THR A 229 1.19 20.68 -12.33
N PHE A 230 1.22 19.67 -11.47
CA PHE A 230 0.61 18.37 -11.71
C PHE A 230 -0.90 18.46 -11.94
N MET A 231 -1.62 19.25 -11.12
CA MET A 231 -3.08 19.39 -11.23
C MET A 231 -3.51 20.03 -12.55
N ARG A 232 -2.71 20.93 -13.13
CA ARG A 232 -3.00 21.62 -14.39
C ARG A 232 -2.74 20.79 -15.64
N THR A 233 -2.00 19.69 -15.57
CA THR A 233 -1.73 18.84 -16.74
C THR A 233 -3.01 18.17 -17.23
N GLU A 234 -3.16 18.04 -18.55
CA GLU A 234 -4.29 17.34 -19.19
C GLU A 234 -3.94 15.85 -19.43
N GLY A 235 -3.50 15.13 -18.46
CA GLY A 235 -3.04 13.76 -18.69
C GLY A 235 -3.25 12.87 -17.48
N ASN A 236 -2.82 11.63 -17.65
CA ASN A 236 -2.77 10.61 -16.60
C ASN A 236 -1.42 10.62 -15.85
N ASP A 237 -0.90 11.79 -15.57
CA ASP A 237 0.36 11.99 -14.88
C ASP A 237 0.34 11.39 -13.48
N ILE A 238 1.53 11.15 -12.94
CA ILE A 238 1.74 10.65 -11.59
C ILE A 238 2.49 11.72 -10.80
N LEU A 239 2.08 11.92 -9.54
CA LEU A 239 2.78 12.77 -8.59
C LEU A 239 3.29 11.92 -7.42
N VAL A 240 4.56 12.10 -7.04
CA VAL A 240 5.15 11.50 -5.85
C VAL A 240 5.55 12.60 -4.88
N LEU A 241 5.02 12.55 -3.67
CA LEU A 241 5.34 13.44 -2.56
C LEU A 241 6.00 12.65 -1.44
N ALA A 242 7.27 12.89 -1.21
CA ALA A 242 8.08 12.15 -0.25
C ALA A 242 8.53 13.05 0.91
N SER A 243 8.25 12.64 2.15
CA SER A 243 8.74 13.29 3.37
C SER A 243 8.81 12.33 4.54
N MET A 244 9.78 12.52 5.42
CA MET A 244 9.83 11.87 6.73
C MET A 244 8.82 12.46 7.73
N ASP A 245 8.37 13.70 7.53
CA ASP A 245 7.44 14.38 8.42
C ASP A 245 5.98 13.95 8.14
N VAL A 246 5.34 13.39 9.16
CA VAL A 246 3.95 12.94 9.10
C VAL A 246 3.00 14.12 8.90
N SER A 247 3.27 15.26 9.57
CA SER A 247 2.41 16.46 9.49
C SER A 247 2.39 17.03 8.07
N GLU A 248 3.54 17.06 7.40
CA GLU A 248 3.63 17.46 6.00
C GLU A 248 2.85 16.52 5.08
N ARG A 249 3.02 15.20 5.24
CA ARG A 249 2.27 14.22 4.45
C ARG A 249 0.75 14.36 4.64
N ASP A 250 0.32 14.55 5.89
CA ASP A 250 -1.10 14.78 6.21
C ASP A 250 -1.62 16.08 5.58
N ASN A 251 -0.84 17.16 5.64
CA ASN A 251 -1.17 18.44 5.02
C ASN A 251 -1.26 18.35 3.50
N TRP A 252 -0.37 17.62 2.83
CA TRP A 252 -0.44 17.39 1.39
C TRP A 252 -1.71 16.64 0.98
N ALA A 253 -2.06 15.58 1.73
CA ALA A 253 -3.29 14.84 1.46
C ALA A 253 -4.52 15.76 1.62
N LYS A 254 -4.65 16.47 2.75
CA LYS A 254 -5.75 17.38 3.01
C LYS A 254 -5.82 18.51 1.96
N TYR A 255 -4.67 19.04 1.56
CA TYR A 255 -4.58 20.07 0.52
C TYR A 255 -5.12 19.56 -0.81
N LEU A 256 -4.70 18.38 -1.27
CA LEU A 256 -5.19 17.76 -2.51
C LEU A 256 -6.70 17.57 -2.50
N PHE A 257 -7.29 17.07 -1.41
CA PHE A 257 -8.76 17.00 -1.25
C PHE A 257 -9.41 18.38 -1.34
N SER A 258 -8.79 19.42 -0.75
CA SER A 258 -9.38 20.76 -0.68
C SER A 258 -9.35 21.53 -1.99
N ILE A 259 -8.41 21.21 -2.90
CA ILE A 259 -8.23 21.93 -4.17
C ILE A 259 -8.83 21.20 -5.38
N ALA A 260 -9.24 19.96 -5.24
CA ALA A 260 -9.74 19.14 -6.35
C ALA A 260 -10.86 19.81 -7.14
N ASP A 261 -11.81 20.44 -6.43
CA ASP A 261 -12.92 21.18 -7.05
C ASP A 261 -12.43 22.36 -7.92
N ASN A 262 -11.30 22.99 -7.56
CA ASN A 262 -10.75 24.13 -8.31
C ASN A 262 -10.20 23.70 -9.69
N TYR A 263 -9.94 22.41 -9.88
CA TYR A 263 -9.44 21.80 -11.11
C TYR A 263 -10.51 20.95 -11.80
N GLU A 264 -11.79 21.10 -11.42
CA GLU A 264 -12.91 20.37 -12.01
C GLU A 264 -12.74 18.83 -11.95
N ILE A 265 -12.14 18.33 -10.88
CA ILE A 265 -11.98 16.90 -10.63
C ILE A 265 -13.28 16.39 -9.98
N PRO A 266 -14.04 15.52 -10.66
CA PRO A 266 -15.36 15.10 -10.20
C PRO A 266 -15.32 14.13 -9.02
N GLU A 267 -14.21 13.41 -8.83
CA GLU A 267 -14.09 12.36 -7.80
C GLU A 267 -12.67 12.32 -7.26
N VAL A 268 -12.54 12.31 -5.92
CA VAL A 268 -11.27 12.12 -5.22
C VAL A 268 -11.35 10.90 -4.33
N GLN A 269 -10.45 9.95 -4.53
CA GLN A 269 -10.42 8.73 -3.75
C GLN A 269 -9.11 8.62 -2.96
N GLY A 270 -9.21 8.62 -1.62
CA GLY A 270 -8.10 8.34 -0.73
C GLY A 270 -7.91 6.83 -0.56
N LEU A 271 -6.68 6.36 -0.67
CA LEU A 271 -6.31 4.95 -0.62
C LEU A 271 -5.11 4.75 0.30
N CYS A 272 -5.01 3.58 0.92
CA CYS A 272 -3.85 3.18 1.72
C CYS A 272 -3.67 1.66 1.69
N HIS A 273 -2.51 1.18 2.17
CA HIS A 273 -2.19 -0.25 2.10
C HIS A 273 -3.16 -1.14 2.90
N SER A 274 -3.58 -0.72 4.09
CA SER A 274 -4.33 -1.59 5.01
C SER A 274 -5.48 -0.87 5.72
N ASN A 275 -6.46 -1.64 6.21
CA ASN A 275 -7.59 -1.11 6.99
C ASN A 275 -7.15 -0.42 8.30
N ARG A 276 -6.04 -0.87 8.91
CA ARG A 276 -5.48 -0.23 10.12
C ARG A 276 -4.99 1.19 9.80
N ILE A 277 -4.25 1.36 8.70
CA ILE A 277 -3.80 2.68 8.23
C ILE A 277 -5.01 3.54 7.87
N SER A 278 -6.02 2.98 7.20
CA SER A 278 -7.25 3.67 6.85
C SER A 278 -7.94 4.26 8.11
N ARG A 279 -8.06 3.50 9.20
CA ARG A 279 -8.64 4.01 10.46
C ARG A 279 -7.81 5.15 11.07
N ARG A 280 -6.48 4.99 11.12
CA ARG A 280 -5.57 6.04 11.58
C ARG A 280 -5.70 7.34 10.78
N LEU A 281 -5.76 7.25 9.46
CA LEU A 281 -5.90 8.42 8.59
C LEU A 281 -7.22 9.13 8.82
N ARG A 282 -8.30 8.37 9.01
CA ARG A 282 -9.63 8.93 9.30
C ARG A 282 -9.66 9.66 10.64
N SER A 283 -9.02 9.14 11.70
CA SER A 283 -8.94 9.85 12.99
C SER A 283 -8.19 11.19 12.86
N ARG A 284 -7.41 11.38 11.78
CA ARG A 284 -6.71 12.64 11.44
C ARG A 284 -7.45 13.49 10.41
N GLY A 285 -8.69 13.11 10.05
CA GLY A 285 -9.51 13.82 9.07
C GLY A 285 -9.13 13.58 7.61
N ILE A 286 -8.44 12.46 7.29
CA ILE A 286 -8.09 12.06 5.93
C ILE A 286 -8.92 10.84 5.54
N GLU A 287 -9.82 10.99 4.57
CA GLU A 287 -10.58 9.86 4.05
C GLU A 287 -9.67 8.89 3.29
N ALA A 288 -9.69 7.62 3.67
CA ALA A 288 -8.91 6.60 3.01
C ALA A 288 -9.57 5.22 3.11
N THR A 289 -9.42 4.42 2.06
CA THR A 289 -9.89 3.04 1.94
C THR A 289 -8.70 2.13 1.65
N SER A 290 -8.77 0.85 2.10
CA SER A 290 -7.71 -0.11 1.80
C SER A 290 -7.64 -0.42 0.30
N LEU A 291 -6.44 -0.38 -0.30
CA LEU A 291 -6.18 -0.78 -1.68
C LEU A 291 -6.72 -2.17 -1.99
N TYR A 292 -6.50 -3.15 -1.10
CA TYR A 292 -6.97 -4.52 -1.32
C TYR A 292 -8.49 -4.60 -1.46
N SER A 293 -9.25 -3.90 -0.64
CA SER A 293 -10.72 -3.87 -0.75
C SER A 293 -11.19 -3.07 -1.96
N PHE A 294 -10.39 -2.09 -2.38
CA PHE A 294 -10.74 -1.20 -3.47
C PHE A 294 -10.55 -1.86 -4.84
N ILE A 295 -9.40 -2.52 -5.09
CA ILE A 295 -9.06 -3.03 -6.42
C ILE A 295 -9.36 -4.52 -6.64
N TYR A 296 -9.42 -5.34 -5.56
CA TYR A 296 -9.66 -6.78 -5.71
C TYR A 296 -11.08 -7.17 -5.33
N GLY A 297 -11.63 -8.15 -6.03
CA GLY A 297 -12.96 -8.68 -5.77
C GLY A 297 -13.46 -9.56 -6.90
N GLY A 298 -14.60 -10.23 -6.68
CA GLY A 298 -15.21 -11.13 -7.65
C GLY A 298 -15.03 -12.60 -7.27
N ASN A 299 -15.35 -13.51 -8.20
CA ASN A 299 -15.26 -14.95 -7.97
C ASN A 299 -13.80 -15.40 -7.96
N GLU A 300 -13.42 -16.16 -6.95
CA GLU A 300 -12.09 -16.79 -6.86
C GLU A 300 -11.80 -17.65 -8.09
N LYS A 301 -10.60 -17.50 -8.65
CA LYS A 301 -10.08 -18.31 -9.73
C LYS A 301 -8.93 -19.16 -9.21
N THR A 302 -8.78 -20.36 -9.71
CA THR A 302 -7.57 -21.17 -9.49
C THR A 302 -6.57 -20.91 -10.61
N ASP A 303 -5.28 -20.91 -10.28
CA ASP A 303 -4.19 -20.56 -11.22
C ASP A 303 -3.97 -21.58 -12.37
N ASN A 304 -4.69 -22.72 -12.34
CA ASN A 304 -4.57 -23.75 -13.37
C ASN A 304 -5.43 -23.38 -14.58
N ASN A 305 -4.75 -23.02 -15.70
CA ASN A 305 -5.34 -22.86 -17.04
C ASN A 305 -5.83 -24.17 -17.67
N GLN A 306 -5.94 -25.26 -16.93
CA GLN A 306 -6.43 -26.54 -17.45
C GLN A 306 -7.96 -26.58 -17.36
N GLU A 307 -8.57 -26.82 -18.51
CA GLU A 307 -10.03 -26.96 -18.70
C GLU A 307 -10.61 -28.22 -18.01
N ASP A 308 -9.82 -28.98 -17.26
CA ASP A 308 -10.24 -30.23 -16.64
C ASP A 308 -10.73 -30.01 -15.20
N ASP A 309 -11.78 -30.75 -14.84
CA ASP A 309 -12.45 -30.82 -13.52
C ASP A 309 -11.53 -31.28 -12.36
N ASP A 310 -10.24 -31.45 -12.60
CA ASP A 310 -9.21 -31.84 -11.64
C ASP A 310 -8.56 -30.59 -11.05
N LYS A 311 -9.30 -29.86 -10.17
CA LYS A 311 -8.67 -28.88 -9.31
C LYS A 311 -7.78 -29.60 -8.32
N ASP A 312 -6.46 -29.52 -8.49
CA ASP A 312 -5.51 -30.01 -7.51
C ASP A 312 -5.80 -29.34 -6.16
N GLU A 313 -5.84 -30.13 -5.08
CA GLU A 313 -6.05 -29.66 -3.70
C GLU A 313 -4.98 -28.63 -3.26
N TRP A 314 -3.94 -28.47 -4.08
CA TRP A 314 -2.75 -27.64 -3.89
C TRP A 314 -2.74 -26.36 -4.75
N ALA A 315 -3.78 -26.10 -5.54
CA ALA A 315 -3.81 -24.93 -6.41
C ALA A 315 -3.97 -23.64 -5.61
N ILE A 316 -3.12 -22.64 -5.94
CA ILE A 316 -3.21 -21.31 -5.35
C ILE A 316 -4.55 -20.67 -5.73
N GLN A 317 -5.31 -20.24 -4.73
CA GLN A 317 -6.53 -19.46 -4.95
C GLN A 317 -6.17 -18.02 -5.30
N VAL A 318 -6.72 -17.51 -6.39
CA VAL A 318 -6.48 -16.14 -6.86
C VAL A 318 -7.74 -15.31 -6.69
N ILE A 319 -7.65 -14.24 -5.89
CA ILE A 319 -8.70 -13.20 -5.83
C ILE A 319 -8.42 -12.22 -6.97
N PRO A 320 -9.27 -12.17 -8.01
CA PRO A 320 -8.97 -11.40 -9.20
C PRO A 320 -9.04 -9.88 -8.98
N LEU A 321 -8.36 -9.15 -9.86
CA LEU A 321 -8.56 -7.72 -10.01
C LEU A 321 -10.00 -7.47 -10.50
N LYS A 322 -10.68 -6.47 -9.95
CA LYS A 322 -12.00 -6.05 -10.43
C LYS A 322 -11.90 -5.60 -11.90
N SER A 323 -12.86 -5.98 -12.71
CA SER A 323 -12.86 -5.68 -14.14
C SER A 323 -13.24 -4.24 -14.47
N ASP A 324 -13.94 -3.57 -13.57
CA ASP A 324 -14.34 -2.17 -13.69
C ASP A 324 -14.10 -1.44 -12.38
N SER A 325 -13.55 -0.23 -12.48
CA SER A 325 -13.26 0.60 -11.31
C SER A 325 -14.49 1.37 -10.82
N GLY A 326 -15.51 1.57 -11.66
CA GLY A 326 -16.63 2.47 -11.38
C GLY A 326 -16.24 3.92 -11.15
N LEU A 327 -14.97 4.27 -11.36
CA LEU A 327 -14.41 5.61 -11.14
C LEU A 327 -14.60 6.50 -12.36
N ASP A 328 -14.78 7.80 -12.12
CA ASP A 328 -14.77 8.79 -13.19
C ASP A 328 -13.46 8.77 -13.99
N GLU A 329 -13.51 9.09 -15.29
CA GLU A 329 -12.33 9.14 -16.16
C GLU A 329 -11.29 10.20 -15.72
N ARG A 330 -11.71 11.19 -14.92
CA ARG A 330 -10.86 12.26 -14.36
C ARG A 330 -10.71 12.17 -12.85
N ALA A 331 -10.91 11.00 -12.26
CA ALA A 331 -10.76 10.80 -10.83
C ALA A 331 -9.30 11.05 -10.37
N LEU A 332 -9.15 11.58 -9.16
CA LEU A 332 -7.86 11.73 -8.47
C LEU A 332 -7.72 10.64 -7.42
N LEU A 333 -6.71 9.81 -7.57
CA LEU A 333 -6.41 8.71 -6.65
C LEU A 333 -5.21 9.10 -5.77
N ILE A 334 -5.42 9.25 -4.47
CA ILE A 334 -4.39 9.62 -3.51
C ILE A 334 -4.03 8.40 -2.68
N VAL A 335 -2.82 7.86 -2.87
CA VAL A 335 -2.30 6.69 -2.16
C VAL A 335 -1.40 7.16 -1.03
N TYR A 336 -1.86 7.01 0.21
CA TYR A 336 -1.13 7.37 1.42
C TYR A 336 -0.31 6.18 1.95
N ASP A 337 0.82 6.45 2.65
CA ASP A 337 1.82 5.46 3.05
C ASP A 337 2.28 4.59 1.86
N ALA A 338 2.52 5.25 0.72
CA ALA A 338 2.83 4.63 -0.56
C ALA A 338 4.14 3.80 -0.55
N HIS A 339 5.03 4.00 0.44
CA HIS A 339 6.20 3.16 0.66
C HIS A 339 5.85 1.68 0.94
N LEU A 340 4.62 1.39 1.39
CA LEU A 340 4.12 0.02 1.60
C LEU A 340 3.54 -0.61 0.32
N VAL A 341 3.26 0.20 -0.71
CA VAL A 341 2.72 -0.28 -1.99
C VAL A 341 3.88 -0.61 -2.92
N SER A 342 4.07 -1.90 -3.19
CA SER A 342 5.28 -2.41 -3.87
C SER A 342 4.92 -3.33 -5.03
N ARG A 343 5.87 -3.44 -6.00
CA ARG A 343 5.85 -4.46 -7.06
C ARG A 343 6.41 -5.81 -6.61
N SER A 344 6.89 -5.94 -5.39
CA SER A 344 7.38 -7.21 -4.84
C SER A 344 6.25 -8.23 -4.78
N LEU A 345 6.56 -9.48 -5.12
CA LEU A 345 5.57 -10.56 -5.12
C LEU A 345 5.06 -10.83 -3.69
N SER A 346 3.76 -10.73 -3.51
CA SER A 346 3.04 -11.04 -2.27
C SER A 346 2.04 -12.16 -2.52
N GLN A 347 2.34 -13.34 -2.03
CA GLN A 347 1.43 -14.48 -2.02
C GLN A 347 1.74 -15.40 -0.85
N THR A 348 0.73 -16.11 -0.38
CA THR A 348 0.90 -17.28 0.49
C THR A 348 0.94 -18.54 -0.37
N ASP A 349 1.21 -19.70 0.25
CA ASP A 349 1.20 -20.98 -0.48
C ASP A 349 -0.16 -21.30 -1.10
N LEU A 350 -1.24 -20.65 -0.65
CA LEU A 350 -2.61 -20.98 -1.04
C LEU A 350 -3.41 -19.79 -1.57
N LEU A 351 -2.98 -18.54 -1.32
CA LEU A 351 -3.75 -17.35 -1.67
C LEU A 351 -2.88 -16.29 -2.34
N ARG A 352 -3.37 -15.75 -3.46
CA ARG A 352 -2.78 -14.62 -4.16
C ARG A 352 -3.86 -13.61 -4.55
N PHE A 353 -3.54 -12.33 -4.40
CA PHE A 353 -4.37 -11.24 -4.91
C PHE A 353 -3.86 -10.80 -6.29
N GLY A 354 -4.70 -10.85 -7.29
CA GLY A 354 -4.38 -10.47 -8.66
C GLY A 354 -3.12 -11.15 -9.21
N SER A 355 -2.16 -10.35 -9.64
CA SER A 355 -0.84 -10.81 -10.07
C SER A 355 0.10 -11.17 -8.89
N GLY A 356 -0.27 -10.79 -7.66
CA GLY A 356 0.59 -10.80 -6.47
C GLY A 356 1.50 -9.57 -6.36
N ARG A 357 1.40 -8.61 -7.28
CA ARG A 357 2.21 -7.37 -7.35
C ARG A 357 1.30 -6.16 -7.19
N LEU A 358 1.07 -5.75 -5.95
CA LEU A 358 0.07 -4.75 -5.61
C LEU A 358 0.20 -3.44 -6.41
N LEU A 359 1.43 -2.94 -6.60
CA LEU A 359 1.66 -1.70 -7.34
C LEU A 359 1.31 -1.85 -8.83
N GLU A 360 1.70 -2.96 -9.46
CA GLU A 360 1.39 -3.23 -10.87
C GLU A 360 -0.13 -3.40 -11.08
N ASP A 361 -0.79 -4.14 -10.18
CA ASP A 361 -2.23 -4.33 -10.20
C ASP A 361 -2.98 -3.00 -10.00
N PHE A 362 -2.50 -2.15 -9.07
CA PHE A 362 -3.08 -0.84 -8.85
C PHE A 362 -2.95 0.07 -10.07
N ILE A 363 -1.77 0.14 -10.69
CA ILE A 363 -1.55 0.94 -11.91
C ILE A 363 -2.44 0.42 -13.05
N THR A 364 -2.59 -0.90 -13.18
CA THR A 364 -3.49 -1.51 -14.17
C THR A 364 -4.96 -1.15 -13.91
N PHE A 365 -5.38 -1.19 -12.63
CA PHE A 365 -6.74 -0.83 -12.22
C PHE A 365 -7.04 0.67 -12.40
N ALA A 366 -6.07 1.54 -12.14
CA ALA A 366 -6.20 2.97 -12.34
C ALA A 366 -6.41 3.35 -13.82
N ASP A 367 -6.22 2.42 -14.73
CA ASP A 367 -6.33 2.51 -16.18
C ASP A 367 -5.38 3.57 -16.81
N PRO A 368 -4.30 3.10 -17.42
CA PRO A 368 -3.31 3.99 -18.04
C PRO A 368 -3.84 4.80 -19.23
N LEU A 369 -4.93 4.40 -19.83
CA LEU A 369 -5.55 5.09 -20.98
C LEU A 369 -6.58 6.16 -20.55
N SER A 370 -6.97 6.18 -19.26
CA SER A 370 -7.87 7.19 -18.70
C SER A 370 -7.11 8.50 -18.41
N LYS A 371 -7.86 9.54 -18.10
CA LYS A 371 -7.32 10.84 -17.62
C LYS A 371 -7.15 10.88 -16.09
N ARG A 372 -7.22 9.73 -15.43
CA ARG A 372 -7.09 9.61 -13.97
C ARG A 372 -5.70 10.01 -13.52
N LYS A 373 -5.64 10.82 -12.50
CA LYS A 373 -4.41 11.27 -11.87
C LYS A 373 -4.12 10.44 -10.62
N VAL A 374 -2.87 10.10 -10.42
CA VAL A 374 -2.42 9.29 -9.27
C VAL A 374 -1.40 10.07 -8.46
N VAL A 375 -1.61 10.15 -7.16
CA VAL A 375 -0.67 10.76 -6.20
C VAL A 375 -0.20 9.71 -5.22
N PHE A 376 1.10 9.53 -5.08
CA PHE A 376 1.74 8.70 -4.07
C PHE A 376 2.33 9.59 -2.98
N ILE A 377 1.86 9.45 -1.74
CA ILE A 377 2.39 10.16 -0.57
C ILE A 377 3.03 9.15 0.36
N GLY A 378 4.31 9.32 0.71
CA GLY A 378 4.99 8.36 1.55
C GLY A 378 6.29 8.85 2.19
N ASP A 379 6.80 8.02 3.10
CA ASP A 379 8.10 8.21 3.73
C ASP A 379 9.13 7.34 3.01
N PRO A 380 10.14 7.93 2.35
CA PRO A 380 11.09 7.18 1.54
C PRO A 380 12.10 6.37 2.37
N TYR A 381 12.17 6.60 3.69
CA TYR A 381 13.11 5.96 4.62
C TYR A 381 12.52 4.78 5.39
N MET A 382 11.20 4.65 5.39
CA MET A 382 10.48 3.55 6.03
C MET A 382 10.77 2.20 5.35
N LEU A 383 10.52 1.13 6.10
CA LEU A 383 10.45 -0.22 5.52
C LEU A 383 9.34 -0.29 4.47
N SER A 384 9.67 -0.90 3.35
CA SER A 384 8.73 -1.23 2.28
C SER A 384 8.41 -2.72 2.30
N PHE A 385 7.33 -3.12 1.63
CA PHE A 385 7.09 -4.52 1.37
C PHE A 385 8.10 -5.02 0.31
N GLY A 386 9.04 -5.87 0.70
CA GLY A 386 10.20 -6.26 -0.09
C GLY A 386 11.30 -5.19 -0.12
N SER A 387 11.90 -4.93 -1.27
CA SER A 387 12.93 -3.89 -1.42
C SER A 387 12.31 -2.50 -1.54
N ALA A 388 12.96 -1.51 -0.96
CA ALA A 388 12.57 -0.09 -1.09
C ALA A 388 12.54 0.38 -2.55
N ASP A 389 13.45 -0.13 -3.39
CA ASP A 389 13.49 0.16 -4.82
C ASP A 389 12.26 -0.33 -5.60
N CYS A 390 11.48 -1.24 -5.00
CA CYS A 390 10.25 -1.77 -5.60
C CYS A 390 9.00 -1.01 -5.16
N SER A 391 9.12 -0.01 -4.28
CA SER A 391 7.98 0.74 -3.73
C SER A 391 7.45 1.81 -4.68
N ALA A 392 6.25 2.30 -4.40
CA ALA A 392 5.61 3.38 -5.16
C ALA A 392 6.24 4.77 -4.92
N VAL A 393 7.12 4.92 -3.93
CA VAL A 393 7.89 6.17 -3.74
C VAL A 393 9.21 6.18 -4.53
N SER A 394 9.62 5.06 -5.12
CA SER A 394 10.79 4.96 -5.99
C SER A 394 10.49 5.43 -7.40
N ILE A 395 11.05 6.57 -7.78
CA ILE A 395 10.86 7.16 -9.12
C ILE A 395 11.36 6.24 -10.23
N THR A 396 12.51 5.58 -10.01
CA THR A 396 13.08 4.63 -10.98
C THR A 396 12.14 3.45 -11.21
N ASN A 397 11.53 2.94 -10.13
CA ASN A 397 10.54 1.87 -10.22
C ASN A 397 9.28 2.30 -10.98
N LEU A 398 8.74 3.48 -10.66
CA LEU A 398 7.56 4.01 -11.35
C LEU A 398 7.82 4.23 -12.84
N LYS A 399 8.97 4.77 -13.24
CA LYS A 399 9.35 4.91 -14.64
C LYS A 399 9.36 3.56 -15.39
N ASN A 400 9.83 2.51 -14.74
CA ASN A 400 9.85 1.16 -15.32
C ASN A 400 8.44 0.56 -15.52
N ILE A 401 7.48 0.92 -14.64
CA ILE A 401 6.10 0.40 -14.70
C ILE A 401 5.22 1.26 -15.61
N CYS A 402 5.35 2.58 -15.51
CA CYS A 402 4.44 3.53 -16.13
C CYS A 402 4.89 4.01 -17.52
N GLY A 403 6.10 3.62 -17.98
CA GLY A 403 6.61 3.94 -19.29
C GLY A 403 6.84 5.44 -19.49
N GLU A 404 6.25 6.01 -20.54
CA GLU A 404 6.44 7.43 -20.94
C GLU A 404 5.59 8.44 -20.16
N ARG A 405 4.85 8.02 -19.13
CA ARG A 405 4.06 8.96 -18.30
C ARG A 405 4.95 9.96 -17.60
N ILE A 406 4.46 11.20 -17.49
CA ILE A 406 5.14 12.25 -16.74
C ILE A 406 5.00 11.94 -15.25
N ILE A 407 6.13 11.89 -14.55
CA ILE A 407 6.18 11.72 -13.09
C ILE A 407 6.68 13.03 -12.50
N HIS A 408 5.79 13.72 -11.81
CA HIS A 408 6.13 14.88 -10.98
C HIS A 408 6.65 14.38 -9.64
N TYR A 409 7.66 15.02 -9.10
CA TYR A 409 8.29 14.59 -7.86
C TYR A 409 8.65 15.77 -6.99
N TYR A 410 8.31 15.65 -5.72
CA TYR A 410 8.79 16.53 -4.67
C TYR A 410 9.27 15.69 -3.48
N HIS A 411 10.49 15.94 -3.04
CA HIS A 411 11.06 15.34 -1.85
C HIS A 411 11.44 16.47 -0.89
N GLN A 412 10.85 16.44 0.30
CA GLN A 412 11.22 17.37 1.35
C GLN A 412 12.60 17.01 1.89
N PRO A 413 13.59 17.92 1.82
CA PRO A 413 14.91 17.66 2.37
C PRO A 413 14.86 17.30 3.85
N VAL A 414 15.76 16.40 4.27
CA VAL A 414 15.95 16.07 5.68
C VAL A 414 16.54 17.30 6.40
N ILE A 415 15.80 17.86 7.32
CA ILE A 415 16.26 19.00 8.13
C ILE A 415 16.32 18.52 9.59
N ASP A 416 17.50 18.55 10.17
CA ASP A 416 17.68 18.26 11.59
C ASP A 416 17.29 19.52 12.40
N LEU A 417 16.06 19.50 12.93
CA LEU A 417 15.53 20.58 13.74
C LEU A 417 16.05 20.54 15.18
N GLN A 418 16.77 19.48 15.57
CA GLN A 418 17.30 19.25 16.92
C GLN A 418 16.23 19.32 18.03
N ASP A 419 14.99 19.02 17.69
CA ASP A 419 13.85 19.09 18.61
C ASP A 419 13.98 18.05 19.74
N SER A 420 14.55 16.88 19.45
CA SER A 420 14.82 15.82 20.41
C SER A 420 15.92 14.87 19.92
N CYS A 421 16.54 14.13 20.84
CA CYS A 421 17.51 13.08 20.51
C CYS A 421 16.90 12.03 19.58
N LYS A 422 15.60 11.73 19.74
CA LYS A 422 14.85 10.79 18.88
C LYS A 422 14.73 11.32 17.43
N GLU A 423 14.35 12.57 17.26
CA GLU A 423 14.24 13.16 15.92
C GLU A 423 15.61 13.34 15.26
N SER A 424 16.64 13.78 16.00
CA SER A 424 18.02 13.85 15.51
C SER A 424 18.53 12.48 15.04
N LEU A 425 18.21 11.39 15.77
CA LEU A 425 18.56 10.04 15.34
C LEU A 425 17.79 9.64 14.06
N ARG A 426 16.49 9.96 13.96
CA ARG A 426 15.71 9.71 12.74
C ARG A 426 16.30 10.46 11.54
N CYS A 427 16.64 11.73 11.70
CA CYS A 427 17.28 12.55 10.67
C CYS A 427 18.62 11.95 10.23
N SER A 428 19.47 11.54 11.19
CA SER A 428 20.77 10.90 10.89
C SER A 428 20.62 9.59 10.15
N LEU A 429 19.62 8.76 10.48
CA LEU A 429 19.33 7.52 9.77
C LEU A 429 18.81 7.79 8.34
N ALA A 430 17.90 8.77 8.19
CA ALA A 430 17.37 9.19 6.89
C ALA A 430 18.50 9.71 5.98
N GLN A 431 19.36 10.57 6.50
CA GLN A 431 20.52 11.08 5.77
C GLN A 431 21.48 9.94 5.34
N SER A 432 21.74 8.99 6.24
CA SER A 432 22.58 7.83 5.93
C SER A 432 22.00 6.98 4.78
N ILE A 433 20.66 6.86 4.74
CA ILE A 433 19.94 6.15 3.65
C ILE A 433 20.04 6.94 2.34
N ASP A 434 19.85 8.26 2.35
CA ASP A 434 19.97 9.10 1.15
C ASP A 434 21.38 9.07 0.56
N GLU A 435 22.41 9.18 1.41
CA GLU A 435 23.81 9.16 1.01
C GLU A 435 24.33 7.75 0.71
N GLN A 436 23.53 6.72 1.00
CA GLN A 436 23.95 5.32 0.93
C GLN A 436 25.27 5.10 1.70
N LEU A 437 25.31 5.62 2.93
CA LEU A 437 26.50 5.61 3.77
C LEU A 437 26.15 5.11 5.19
N PHE A 438 26.53 3.89 5.52
CA PHE A 438 26.12 3.18 6.75
C PHE A 438 27.29 2.98 7.71
N ASN A 439 28.15 3.99 7.83
CA ASN A 439 29.39 3.95 8.61
C ASN A 439 29.30 4.64 9.97
N LYS A 440 28.14 5.21 10.33
CA LYS A 440 27.94 5.94 11.58
C LYS A 440 26.55 5.71 12.13
N LEU A 441 26.48 5.24 13.38
CA LEU A 441 25.23 5.13 14.15
C LEU A 441 25.55 5.39 15.61
N ARG A 442 25.01 6.48 16.15
CA ARG A 442 25.21 6.90 17.54
C ARG A 442 23.87 7.32 18.15
N TYR A 443 23.68 6.99 19.41
CA TYR A 443 22.52 7.38 20.19
C TYR A 443 22.92 8.48 21.16
N SER A 444 22.02 9.44 21.40
CA SER A 444 22.08 10.37 22.53
C SER A 444 20.87 10.10 23.43
N PHE A 445 21.10 10.08 24.76
CA PHE A 445 20.10 9.77 25.77
C PHE A 445 19.83 10.97 26.69
N GLU A 446 20.21 12.18 26.29
CA GLU A 446 20.27 13.36 27.15
C GLU A 446 18.88 13.91 27.51
N ASP A 447 17.91 13.85 26.62
CA ASP A 447 16.59 14.46 26.79
C ASP A 447 15.49 13.47 27.22
N GLY A 448 15.82 12.18 27.33
CA GLY A 448 14.88 11.12 27.72
C GLY A 448 13.87 10.72 26.63
N SER A 449 13.96 11.29 25.42
CA SER A 449 13.15 10.85 24.28
C SER A 449 13.58 9.47 23.75
N ILE A 450 14.88 9.15 23.92
CA ILE A 450 15.43 7.81 23.79
C ILE A 450 15.99 7.39 25.14
N VAL A 451 15.71 6.15 25.54
CA VAL A 451 16.22 5.57 26.80
C VAL A 451 16.83 4.20 26.50
N GLU A 452 18.10 4.03 26.87
CA GLU A 452 18.70 2.69 26.89
C GLU A 452 18.13 1.92 28.09
N ILE A 453 17.74 0.67 27.85
CA ILE A 453 17.07 -0.13 28.88
C ILE A 453 17.75 -1.50 29.02
N GLU A 454 18.07 -1.88 30.23
CA GLU A 454 18.66 -3.17 30.56
C GLU A 454 17.59 -4.25 30.79
N ARG A 455 18.03 -5.52 30.81
CA ARG A 455 17.14 -6.69 30.90
C ARG A 455 16.17 -6.63 32.08
N ASP A 456 16.63 -6.25 33.25
CA ASP A 456 15.79 -6.23 34.47
C ASP A 456 14.75 -5.11 34.38
N GLU A 457 15.13 -3.96 33.86
CA GLU A 457 14.24 -2.82 33.61
C GLU A 457 13.18 -3.14 32.55
N ILE A 458 13.52 -3.92 31.48
CA ILE A 458 12.57 -4.40 30.49
C ILE A 458 11.47 -5.23 31.16
N VAL A 459 11.88 -6.13 32.07
CA VAL A 459 10.96 -6.99 32.82
C VAL A 459 9.99 -6.16 33.67
N GLU A 460 10.52 -5.15 34.38
CA GLU A 460 9.70 -4.24 35.17
C GLU A 460 8.73 -3.43 34.32
N LYS A 461 9.21 -2.88 33.19
CA LYS A 461 8.38 -2.16 32.22
C LYS A 461 7.28 -3.03 31.61
N MET A 462 7.62 -4.27 31.22
CA MET A 462 6.61 -5.18 30.68
C MET A 462 5.53 -5.53 31.72
N LYS A 463 5.90 -5.69 33.01
CA LYS A 463 4.92 -5.90 34.10
C LYS A 463 4.06 -4.66 34.32
N GLU A 464 4.66 -3.46 34.26
CA GLU A 464 3.94 -2.18 34.37
C GLU A 464 2.94 -2.01 33.21
N TRP A 465 3.36 -2.31 31.99
CA TRP A 465 2.59 -2.05 30.78
C TRP A 465 1.50 -3.09 30.51
N PHE A 466 1.77 -4.34 30.84
CA PHE A 466 0.96 -5.48 30.46
C PHE A 466 0.40 -6.30 31.64
N GLY A 467 0.50 -5.77 32.84
CA GLY A 467 -0.01 -6.45 34.06
C GLY A 467 -1.52 -6.46 34.21
N SER A 468 -2.25 -5.85 33.27
CA SER A 468 -3.72 -5.85 33.24
C SER A 468 -4.24 -5.92 31.81
N PRO A 469 -5.45 -6.47 31.58
CA PRO A 469 -6.08 -6.51 30.27
C PRO A 469 -6.28 -5.11 29.69
N PHE A 470 -6.19 -5.01 28.36
CA PHE A 470 -6.42 -3.76 27.64
C PHE A 470 -7.92 -3.51 27.46
N LEU A 471 -8.34 -2.27 27.70
CA LEU A 471 -9.70 -1.76 27.47
C LEU A 471 -9.79 -0.88 26.21
N GLN A 472 -8.65 -0.51 25.64
CA GLN A 472 -8.51 0.29 24.42
C GLN A 472 -7.36 -0.28 23.57
N GLU A 473 -7.23 0.16 22.32
CA GLU A 473 -6.08 -0.24 21.50
C GLU A 473 -4.75 0.03 22.22
N PRO A 474 -3.79 -0.90 22.13
CA PRO A 474 -2.54 -0.79 22.86
C PRO A 474 -1.73 0.42 22.42
N GLN A 475 -1.39 1.29 23.37
CA GLN A 475 -0.51 2.44 23.18
C GLN A 475 0.96 2.11 23.49
N LYS A 476 1.26 0.88 23.84
CA LYS A 476 2.59 0.41 24.22
C LYS A 476 2.86 -0.93 23.53
N ALA A 477 4.08 -1.11 23.01
CA ALA A 477 4.45 -2.33 22.30
C ALA A 477 5.93 -2.69 22.51
N VAL A 478 6.24 -3.98 22.41
CA VAL A 478 7.61 -4.47 22.32
C VAL A 478 7.88 -4.90 20.88
N LEU A 479 8.94 -4.40 20.27
CA LEU A 479 9.27 -4.60 18.87
C LEU A 479 10.52 -5.46 18.72
N PHE A 480 10.45 -6.40 17.76
CA PHE A 480 11.55 -7.28 17.41
C PHE A 480 11.75 -7.35 15.89
N PHE A 481 12.89 -7.90 15.49
CA PHE A 481 13.13 -8.27 14.11
C PHE A 481 12.50 -9.63 13.79
N LYS A 482 12.68 -10.64 14.66
CA LYS A 482 12.25 -12.02 14.44
C LYS A 482 10.87 -12.30 15.02
N LYS A 483 10.06 -13.04 14.27
CA LYS A 483 8.74 -13.52 14.71
C LYS A 483 8.84 -14.47 15.91
N GLY A 484 9.90 -15.28 15.98
CA GLY A 484 10.18 -16.17 17.13
C GLY A 484 10.35 -15.39 18.43
N ASP A 485 11.16 -14.30 18.41
CA ASP A 485 11.37 -13.46 19.60
C ASP A 485 10.02 -12.82 20.06
N CYS A 486 9.15 -12.46 19.09
CA CYS A 486 7.80 -11.96 19.42
C CYS A 486 6.97 -13.04 20.13
N LEU A 487 6.94 -14.26 19.62
CA LEU A 487 6.17 -15.36 20.22
C LEU A 487 6.67 -15.67 21.63
N GLU A 488 7.99 -15.83 21.80
CA GLU A 488 8.59 -16.09 23.12
C GLU A 488 8.27 -14.98 24.13
N THR A 489 8.38 -13.71 23.71
CA THR A 489 8.08 -12.57 24.58
C THR A 489 6.58 -12.49 24.90
N ASN A 490 5.70 -12.73 23.92
CA ASN A 490 4.27 -12.78 24.16
C ASN A 490 3.89 -13.89 25.17
N MET A 491 4.50 -15.07 25.05
CA MET A 491 4.30 -16.17 26.01
C MET A 491 4.87 -15.83 27.38
N TRP A 492 5.99 -15.11 27.44
CA TRP A 492 6.56 -14.63 28.68
C TRP A 492 5.63 -13.61 29.38
N ILE A 493 5.12 -12.62 28.64
CA ILE A 493 4.18 -11.62 29.16
C ILE A 493 2.92 -12.31 29.69
N LYS A 494 2.35 -13.22 28.91
CA LYS A 494 1.17 -13.99 29.28
C LYS A 494 1.37 -14.74 30.62
N ASN A 495 2.50 -15.43 30.77
CA ASN A 495 2.78 -16.22 31.96
C ASN A 495 3.16 -15.41 33.19
N HIS A 496 3.92 -14.30 33.02
CA HIS A 496 4.54 -13.58 34.15
C HIS A 496 3.88 -12.22 34.46
N CYS A 497 3.18 -11.61 33.52
CA CYS A 497 2.46 -10.36 33.75
C CYS A 497 0.97 -10.63 34.09
N LEU A 498 0.32 -11.58 33.37
CA LEU A 498 -1.10 -11.88 33.55
C LEU A 498 -1.36 -13.17 34.34
N ASN A 499 -0.31 -13.97 34.64
CA ASN A 499 -0.42 -15.30 35.24
C ASN A 499 -1.33 -16.28 34.48
N ASN A 500 -1.45 -16.10 33.15
CA ASN A 500 -2.15 -16.98 32.25
C ASN A 500 -1.29 -18.15 31.84
N GLY A 501 -1.86 -19.33 31.63
CA GLY A 501 -1.16 -20.52 31.15
C GLY A 501 -0.81 -20.43 29.64
N LYS A 502 -0.47 -21.58 29.02
CA LYS A 502 -0.14 -21.64 27.58
C LYS A 502 -1.36 -21.45 26.70
N ASP A 503 -2.52 -21.97 27.13
CA ASP A 503 -3.76 -21.92 26.35
C ASP A 503 -4.39 -20.53 26.42
N LEU A 504 -5.31 -20.23 25.49
CA LEU A 504 -6.08 -18.99 25.53
C LEU A 504 -6.72 -18.79 26.91
N ALA A 505 -6.66 -17.57 27.40
CA ALA A 505 -7.19 -17.22 28.70
C ALA A 505 -7.76 -15.79 28.72
N PRO A 506 -8.69 -15.49 29.64
CA PRO A 506 -9.19 -14.13 29.81
C PRO A 506 -8.06 -13.13 30.08
N GLY A 507 -8.17 -11.95 29.45
CA GLY A 507 -7.17 -10.90 29.50
C GLY A 507 -6.09 -10.99 28.40
N ASP A 508 -6.06 -12.06 27.61
CA ASP A 508 -5.11 -12.18 26.50
C ASP A 508 -5.40 -11.13 25.43
N LEU A 509 -4.35 -10.49 24.94
CA LEU A 509 -4.41 -9.52 23.86
C LEU A 509 -4.11 -10.21 22.52
N LEU A 510 -5.04 -10.11 21.59
CA LEU A 510 -4.95 -10.70 20.25
C LEU A 510 -4.98 -9.65 19.16
N ILE A 511 -4.35 -9.95 18.03
CA ILE A 511 -4.47 -9.20 16.77
C ILE A 511 -4.91 -10.13 15.65
N ALA A 512 -5.91 -9.69 14.87
CA ALA A 512 -6.41 -10.43 13.71
C ALA A 512 -5.38 -10.46 12.57
N ASN A 513 -5.25 -11.59 11.90
CA ASN A 513 -4.44 -11.76 10.68
C ASN A 513 -5.28 -12.13 9.44
N ASN A 514 -6.60 -12.31 9.61
CA ASN A 514 -7.54 -12.49 8.51
C ASN A 514 -8.78 -11.61 8.71
N ASN A 515 -9.63 -11.57 7.71
CA ASN A 515 -10.94 -10.92 7.80
C ASN A 515 -11.99 -12.01 8.09
N ILE A 516 -12.84 -11.78 9.08
CA ILE A 516 -13.93 -12.69 9.42
C ILE A 516 -15.26 -11.95 9.52
N PHE A 517 -16.36 -12.71 9.40
CA PHE A 517 -17.72 -12.23 9.62
C PHE A 517 -18.22 -12.77 10.96
N ILE A 518 -18.78 -11.90 11.79
CA ILE A 518 -19.47 -12.31 13.00
C ILE A 518 -20.96 -12.35 12.64
N PRO A 519 -21.62 -13.53 12.66
CA PRO A 519 -23.06 -13.61 12.48
C PRO A 519 -23.76 -12.79 13.57
N ASP A 520 -24.77 -12.04 13.22
CA ASP A 520 -25.65 -11.42 14.22
C ASP A 520 -26.47 -12.51 14.91
N GLU A 521 -26.38 -12.58 16.24
CA GLU A 521 -27.09 -13.57 17.05
C GLU A 521 -28.63 -13.47 16.94
N THR A 522 -29.13 -12.28 16.58
CA THR A 522 -30.57 -12.06 16.39
C THR A 522 -31.03 -12.56 15.02
N GLY A 523 -30.13 -12.86 14.08
CA GLY A 523 -30.45 -13.26 12.71
C GLY A 523 -31.10 -12.15 11.85
N PHE A 524 -31.21 -10.94 12.38
CA PHE A 524 -31.85 -9.80 11.74
C PHE A 524 -30.91 -8.61 11.49
N GLY A 525 -29.67 -8.64 12.04
CA GLY A 525 -28.69 -7.61 11.89
C GLY A 525 -27.63 -7.92 10.82
N ASN A 526 -26.89 -6.88 10.39
CA ASN A 526 -25.76 -7.06 9.49
C ASN A 526 -24.61 -7.81 10.17
N PRO A 527 -23.98 -8.81 9.52
CA PRO A 527 -22.82 -9.46 10.08
C PRO A 527 -21.72 -8.44 10.31
N LYS A 528 -21.25 -8.34 11.55
CA LYS A 528 -20.10 -7.48 11.88
C LYS A 528 -18.86 -8.03 11.22
N ARG A 529 -18.01 -7.15 10.68
CA ARG A 529 -16.76 -7.54 10.07
C ARG A 529 -15.60 -7.27 11.02
N ILE A 530 -14.83 -8.30 11.31
CA ILE A 530 -13.50 -8.17 11.88
C ILE A 530 -12.50 -8.11 10.74
N LEU A 531 -11.71 -7.06 10.72
CA LEU A 531 -10.70 -6.83 9.68
C LEU A 531 -9.29 -7.17 10.20
N ASN A 532 -8.44 -7.62 9.30
CA ASN A 532 -7.02 -7.82 9.59
C ASN A 532 -6.40 -6.58 10.25
N GLY A 533 -5.64 -6.79 11.33
CA GLY A 533 -5.01 -5.73 12.13
C GLY A 533 -5.87 -5.15 13.25
N MET A 534 -7.08 -5.67 13.51
CA MET A 534 -7.88 -5.29 14.67
C MET A 534 -7.38 -5.99 15.94
N TYR A 535 -7.50 -5.27 17.08
CA TYR A 535 -7.09 -5.76 18.39
C TYR A 535 -8.29 -6.21 19.22
N PHE A 536 -8.07 -7.27 20.01
CA PHE A 536 -9.08 -7.88 20.89
C PHE A 536 -8.50 -8.21 22.24
N THR A 537 -9.31 -8.05 23.29
CA THR A 537 -9.06 -8.65 24.60
C THR A 537 -10.02 -9.83 24.79
N VAL A 538 -9.49 -10.98 25.18
CA VAL A 538 -10.28 -12.17 25.51
C VAL A 538 -10.99 -11.94 26.83
N GLU A 539 -12.33 -12.10 26.85
CA GLU A 539 -13.14 -11.98 28.07
C GLU A 539 -13.38 -13.35 28.72
N GLU A 540 -13.74 -14.33 27.89
CA GLU A 540 -14.12 -15.66 28.38
C GLU A 540 -13.86 -16.74 27.33
N ILE A 541 -13.48 -17.92 27.79
CA ILE A 541 -13.37 -19.14 26.97
C ILE A 541 -14.69 -19.89 27.05
N ARG A 542 -15.28 -20.22 25.90
CA ARG A 542 -16.61 -20.85 25.82
C ARG A 542 -16.55 -22.35 25.51
N GLU A 543 -15.97 -22.70 24.37
CA GLU A 543 -16.04 -24.05 23.80
C GLU A 543 -14.73 -24.39 23.07
N HIS A 544 -14.40 -25.67 23.02
CA HIS A 544 -13.25 -26.16 22.28
C HIS A 544 -13.66 -27.32 21.39
N VAL A 545 -13.25 -27.30 20.12
CA VAL A 545 -13.53 -28.33 19.11
C VAL A 545 -12.23 -28.71 18.42
N SER A 546 -12.02 -30.02 18.22
CA SER A 546 -10.90 -30.55 17.45
C SER A 546 -11.39 -31.46 16.33
N GLU A 547 -10.81 -31.30 15.16
CA GLU A 547 -11.09 -32.07 13.95
C GLU A 547 -9.85 -32.82 13.46
N GLU A 548 -9.95 -34.15 13.30
CA GLU A 548 -8.89 -34.96 12.72
C GLU A 548 -9.01 -35.02 11.20
N ILE A 549 -8.00 -34.52 10.50
CA ILE A 549 -7.98 -34.43 9.04
C ILE A 549 -6.92 -35.38 8.47
N PRO A 550 -7.31 -36.54 7.92
CA PRO A 550 -6.38 -37.43 7.23
C PRO A 550 -5.98 -36.80 5.88
N ILE A 551 -4.67 -36.75 5.65
CA ILE A 551 -4.07 -36.27 4.40
C ILE A 551 -3.46 -37.47 3.65
N LYS A 552 -3.78 -37.58 2.35
CA LYS A 552 -3.24 -38.68 1.51
C LYS A 552 -1.71 -38.58 1.41
N GLY A 553 -1.02 -39.64 1.78
CA GLY A 553 0.45 -39.71 1.76
C GLY A 553 1.13 -39.35 3.08
N PHE A 554 0.39 -38.96 4.11
CA PHE A 554 0.90 -38.69 5.45
C PHE A 554 0.52 -39.84 6.42
N PRO A 555 1.42 -40.25 7.31
CA PRO A 555 1.17 -41.40 8.21
C PRO A 555 0.18 -41.10 9.34
N CYS A 556 0.05 -39.84 9.75
CA CYS A 556 -0.83 -39.42 10.82
C CYS A 556 -1.79 -38.30 10.34
N PRO A 557 -3.06 -38.27 10.83
CA PRO A 557 -3.95 -37.15 10.55
C PRO A 557 -3.42 -35.89 11.22
N VAL A 558 -3.71 -34.73 10.62
CA VAL A 558 -3.48 -33.44 11.23
C VAL A 558 -4.68 -33.07 12.10
N ILE A 559 -4.43 -32.62 13.32
CA ILE A 559 -5.47 -32.16 14.23
C ILE A 559 -5.60 -30.64 14.08
N LEU A 560 -6.76 -30.18 13.65
CA LEU A 560 -7.15 -28.77 13.67
C LEU A 560 -7.95 -28.51 14.94
N SER A 561 -7.50 -27.56 15.74
CA SER A 561 -8.12 -27.19 17.02
C SER A 561 -8.69 -25.78 16.93
N PHE A 562 -9.92 -25.62 17.43
CA PHE A 562 -10.65 -24.37 17.43
C PHE A 562 -11.18 -24.08 18.82
N THR A 563 -10.99 -22.85 19.30
CA THR A 563 -11.53 -22.40 20.58
C THR A 563 -12.51 -21.25 20.36
N LYS A 564 -13.75 -21.39 20.86
CA LYS A 564 -14.74 -20.31 20.87
C LYS A 564 -14.48 -19.42 22.07
N ILE A 565 -14.39 -18.13 21.82
CA ILE A 565 -14.09 -17.12 22.83
C ILE A 565 -15.08 -15.95 22.75
N ALA A 566 -15.39 -15.37 23.91
CA ALA A 566 -15.98 -14.05 23.99
C ALA A 566 -14.85 -13.01 24.06
N VAL A 567 -14.93 -11.98 23.23
CA VAL A 567 -13.89 -10.93 23.12
C VAL A 567 -14.50 -9.54 23.13
N THR A 568 -13.74 -8.59 23.65
CA THR A 568 -13.97 -7.16 23.43
C THR A 568 -13.11 -6.71 22.25
N CYS A 569 -13.75 -6.18 21.20
CA CYS A 569 -13.03 -5.59 20.06
C CYS A 569 -12.56 -4.17 20.41
N LEU A 570 -11.29 -4.01 20.73
CA LEU A 570 -10.69 -2.73 21.11
C LEU A 570 -10.71 -1.70 19.98
N SER A 571 -10.62 -2.19 18.73
CA SER A 571 -10.65 -1.37 17.51
C SER A 571 -12.05 -0.90 17.09
N LEU A 572 -13.12 -1.36 17.75
CA LEU A 572 -14.53 -1.02 17.51
C LEU A 572 -15.20 -0.49 18.78
N SER A 573 -14.56 0.42 19.48
CA SER A 573 -15.10 1.10 20.67
C SER A 573 -15.57 0.14 21.77
N GLY A 574 -14.89 -1.00 21.94
CA GLY A 574 -15.19 -1.97 23.00
C GLY A 574 -16.43 -2.84 22.77
N GLN A 575 -16.83 -3.06 21.53
CA GLN A 575 -17.95 -3.98 21.21
C GLN A 575 -17.57 -5.42 21.54
N SER A 576 -18.44 -6.13 22.25
CA SER A 576 -18.28 -7.55 22.55
C SER A 576 -18.72 -8.40 21.36
N ALA A 577 -18.04 -9.54 21.15
CA ALA A 577 -18.36 -10.50 20.11
C ALA A 577 -17.98 -11.92 20.55
N GLU A 578 -18.70 -12.94 20.05
CA GLU A 578 -18.28 -14.33 20.16
C GLU A 578 -17.67 -14.79 18.84
N ILE A 579 -16.45 -15.32 18.88
CA ILE A 579 -15.69 -15.75 17.71
C ILE A 579 -14.99 -17.08 17.95
N TRP A 580 -14.73 -17.83 16.89
CA TRP A 580 -13.86 -18.98 16.91
C TRP A 580 -12.44 -18.59 16.50
N VAL A 581 -11.45 -19.11 17.19
CA VAL A 581 -10.02 -18.93 16.90
C VAL A 581 -9.43 -20.25 16.47
N LEU A 582 -8.61 -20.28 15.43
CA LEU A 582 -7.82 -21.44 15.04
C LEU A 582 -6.55 -21.51 15.89
N ASP A 583 -6.51 -22.44 16.87
CA ASP A 583 -5.43 -22.54 17.87
C ASP A 583 -4.08 -22.91 17.23
N ASN A 584 -4.09 -23.71 16.17
CA ASN A 584 -2.89 -24.04 15.40
C ASN A 584 -2.18 -22.77 14.89
N TYR A 585 -2.95 -21.80 14.37
CA TYR A 585 -2.36 -20.55 13.89
C TYR A 585 -1.84 -19.69 15.04
N LEU A 586 -2.58 -19.61 16.15
CA LEU A 586 -2.18 -18.85 17.33
C LEU A 586 -0.83 -19.32 17.91
N SER A 587 -0.61 -20.62 17.92
CA SER A 587 0.61 -21.25 18.47
C SER A 587 1.78 -21.31 17.47
N SER A 588 1.55 -21.06 16.19
CA SER A 588 2.61 -21.06 15.17
C SER A 588 3.51 -19.82 15.27
N ILE A 589 4.76 -19.92 14.84
CA ILE A 589 5.71 -18.79 14.83
C ILE A 589 5.27 -17.75 13.79
N ASP A 590 4.93 -18.21 12.60
CA ASP A 590 4.55 -17.36 11.46
C ASP A 590 3.19 -17.77 10.92
N GLU A 591 3.15 -18.67 9.98
CA GLU A 591 1.97 -19.25 9.36
C GLU A 591 1.81 -20.71 9.76
N LEU A 592 0.70 -21.30 9.38
CA LEU A 592 0.49 -22.75 9.52
C LEU A 592 1.56 -23.51 8.74
N SER A 593 1.95 -24.67 9.25
CA SER A 593 2.78 -25.62 8.50
C SER A 593 2.09 -26.03 7.19
N LYS A 594 2.85 -26.53 6.22
CA LYS A 594 2.28 -27.02 4.96
C LYS A 594 1.17 -28.05 5.18
N GLU A 595 1.40 -28.95 6.12
CA GLU A 595 0.46 -30.00 6.50
C GLU A 595 -0.83 -29.43 7.08
N GLU A 596 -0.73 -28.44 7.97
CA GLU A 596 -1.90 -27.75 8.55
C GLU A 596 -2.66 -26.95 7.50
N GLN A 597 -1.98 -26.28 6.59
CA GLN A 597 -2.61 -25.53 5.49
C GLN A 597 -3.43 -26.47 4.59
N ILE A 598 -2.90 -27.63 4.26
CA ILE A 598 -3.60 -28.67 3.49
C ILE A 598 -4.81 -29.18 4.27
N ALA A 599 -4.61 -29.46 5.57
CA ALA A 599 -5.69 -29.91 6.44
C ALA A 599 -6.83 -28.90 6.48
N VAL A 600 -6.52 -27.59 6.60
CA VAL A 600 -7.52 -26.51 6.56
C VAL A 600 -8.27 -26.51 5.22
N ASN A 601 -7.60 -26.65 4.08
CA ASN A 601 -8.26 -26.72 2.78
C ASN A 601 -9.19 -27.93 2.66
N ILE A 602 -8.74 -29.11 3.10
CA ILE A 602 -9.56 -30.32 3.11
C ILE A 602 -10.79 -30.12 4.03
N PHE A 603 -10.59 -29.52 5.19
CA PHE A 603 -11.64 -29.20 6.13
C PHE A 603 -12.70 -28.28 5.51
N ILE A 604 -12.29 -27.15 4.93
CA ILE A 604 -13.18 -26.20 4.27
C ILE A 604 -13.94 -26.90 3.12
N LYS A 605 -13.24 -27.67 2.29
CA LYS A 605 -13.87 -28.39 1.18
C LYS A 605 -14.93 -29.38 1.66
N ARG A 606 -14.67 -30.17 2.75
CA ARG A 606 -15.66 -31.08 3.33
C ARG A 606 -16.93 -30.35 3.76
N ARG A 607 -16.76 -29.23 4.43
CA ARG A 607 -17.91 -28.45 4.90
C ARG A 607 -18.70 -27.82 3.75
N ILE A 608 -18.03 -27.34 2.70
CA ILE A 608 -18.68 -26.86 1.48
C ILE A 608 -19.43 -28.00 0.78
N ASP A 609 -18.85 -29.20 0.71
CA ASP A 609 -19.49 -30.38 0.10
C ASP A 609 -20.71 -30.85 0.91
N GLU A 610 -20.70 -30.72 2.23
CA GLU A 610 -21.87 -30.97 3.08
C GLU A 610 -22.97 -29.93 2.80
N LEU A 611 -22.62 -28.66 2.66
CA LEU A 611 -23.57 -27.61 2.30
C LEU A 611 -24.18 -27.86 0.89
N LYS A 612 -23.37 -28.32 -0.08
CA LYS A 612 -23.84 -28.71 -1.42
C LYS A 612 -24.82 -29.89 -1.39
N LYS A 613 -24.64 -30.85 -0.45
CA LYS A 613 -25.60 -31.95 -0.27
C LYS A 613 -26.93 -31.46 0.29
N ASN A 614 -26.92 -30.50 1.20
CA ASN A 614 -28.10 -29.91 1.80
C ASN A 614 -28.84 -28.96 0.85
N THR A 615 -28.10 -28.29 -0.03
CA THR A 615 -28.63 -27.35 -1.03
C THR A 615 -28.15 -27.72 -2.44
N PRO A 616 -28.61 -28.87 -3.01
CA PRO A 616 -28.10 -29.38 -4.27
C PRO A 616 -28.41 -28.43 -5.44
N PHE A 617 -27.51 -28.37 -6.43
CA PHE A 617 -27.66 -27.52 -7.61
C PHE A 617 -29.02 -27.64 -8.30
N ARG A 618 -29.59 -28.85 -8.35
CA ARG A 618 -30.94 -29.10 -8.95
C ARG A 618 -32.08 -28.35 -8.25
N ASN A 619 -31.91 -28.03 -6.96
CA ASN A 619 -32.91 -27.30 -6.18
C ASN A 619 -32.66 -25.79 -6.20
N SER A 620 -31.53 -25.35 -6.77
CA SER A 620 -31.14 -23.94 -6.82
C SER A 620 -31.89 -23.16 -7.89
N GLU A 621 -31.92 -21.85 -7.71
CA GLU A 621 -32.39 -20.90 -8.71
C GLU A 621 -31.53 -20.98 -10.00
N TYR A 622 -30.23 -21.24 -9.88
CA TYR A 622 -29.30 -21.35 -11.03
C TYR A 622 -29.59 -22.55 -11.94
N TYR A 623 -30.11 -23.64 -11.39
CA TYR A 623 -30.57 -24.76 -12.22
C TYR A 623 -31.83 -24.39 -12.99
N ARG A 624 -32.80 -23.66 -12.39
CA ARG A 624 -33.97 -23.13 -13.11
C ARG A 624 -33.55 -22.16 -14.21
N GLN A 625 -32.59 -21.28 -13.92
CA GLN A 625 -32.03 -20.36 -14.92
C GLN A 625 -31.37 -21.11 -16.09
N LEU A 626 -30.65 -22.20 -15.82
CA LEU A 626 -30.09 -23.06 -16.85
C LEU A 626 -31.22 -23.67 -17.75
N MET A 627 -32.29 -24.18 -17.15
CA MET A 627 -33.39 -24.77 -17.84
C MET A 627 -34.16 -23.75 -18.70
N ASP A 628 -34.23 -22.51 -18.26
CA ASP A 628 -34.90 -21.41 -18.98
C ASP A 628 -34.01 -20.73 -20.04
N ASP A 629 -32.72 -20.98 -20.04
CA ASP A 629 -31.77 -20.38 -20.98
C ASP A 629 -32.05 -20.81 -22.42
N SER A 630 -31.95 -19.86 -23.36
CA SER A 630 -32.21 -20.12 -24.78
C SER A 630 -31.25 -21.16 -25.36
N GLY A 631 -29.99 -21.18 -24.91
CA GLY A 631 -28.99 -22.17 -25.28
C GLY A 631 -29.37 -23.58 -24.85
N TYR A 632 -29.95 -23.75 -23.64
CA TYR A 632 -30.44 -25.04 -23.16
C TYR A 632 -31.66 -25.53 -23.92
N ARG A 633 -32.60 -24.63 -24.26
CA ARG A 633 -33.84 -24.98 -24.99
C ARG A 633 -33.61 -25.54 -26.37
N VAL A 634 -32.53 -25.15 -27.07
CA VAL A 634 -32.18 -25.64 -28.42
C VAL A 634 -31.33 -26.91 -28.38
N LEU A 635 -30.89 -27.42 -27.21
CA LEU A 635 -30.13 -28.66 -27.11
C LEU A 635 -30.97 -29.88 -27.45
N SER A 636 -30.31 -30.88 -28.07
CA SER A 636 -30.87 -32.21 -28.27
C SER A 636 -31.15 -32.94 -26.94
N GLU A 637 -31.99 -33.98 -26.99
CA GLU A 637 -32.28 -34.78 -25.81
C GLU A 637 -31.03 -35.50 -25.25
N GLU A 638 -30.14 -35.92 -26.16
CA GLU A 638 -28.82 -36.49 -25.78
C GLU A 638 -27.93 -35.49 -25.06
N GLU A 639 -27.87 -34.23 -25.53
CA GLU A 639 -27.09 -33.18 -24.91
C GLU A 639 -27.64 -32.77 -23.55
N ARG A 640 -28.99 -32.73 -23.39
CA ARG A 640 -29.59 -32.48 -22.06
C ARG A 640 -29.30 -33.61 -21.08
N THR A 641 -29.37 -34.86 -21.53
CA THR A 641 -29.01 -36.03 -20.73
C THR A 641 -27.52 -36.00 -20.31
N ALA A 642 -26.67 -35.52 -21.20
CA ALA A 642 -25.26 -35.33 -20.92
C ALA A 642 -25.03 -34.24 -19.83
N ILE A 643 -25.77 -33.12 -19.86
CA ILE A 643 -25.73 -32.10 -18.78
C ILE A 643 -26.15 -32.72 -17.45
N GLU A 644 -27.23 -33.51 -17.41
CA GLU A 644 -27.67 -34.18 -16.18
C GLU A 644 -26.61 -35.16 -15.63
N SER A 645 -25.94 -35.88 -16.53
CA SER A 645 -24.85 -36.79 -16.17
C SER A 645 -23.63 -36.01 -15.63
N LEU A 646 -23.32 -34.85 -16.23
CA LEU A 646 -22.23 -33.97 -15.72
C LEU A 646 -22.56 -33.39 -14.34
N ILE A 647 -23.83 -32.98 -14.10
CA ILE A 647 -24.28 -32.52 -12.77
C ILE A 647 -24.15 -33.64 -11.76
N GLN A 648 -24.58 -34.86 -12.12
CA GLN A 648 -24.47 -36.04 -11.24
C GLN A 648 -22.99 -36.35 -10.93
N ASN A 649 -22.09 -36.29 -11.92
CA ASN A 649 -20.67 -36.53 -11.73
C ASN A 649 -20.01 -35.56 -10.76
N ARG A 650 -20.51 -34.31 -10.68
CA ARG A 650 -19.99 -33.31 -9.73
C ARG A 650 -20.42 -33.56 -8.28
N MET A 651 -21.37 -34.44 -8.06
CA MET A 651 -21.89 -34.79 -6.73
C MET A 651 -21.31 -36.09 -6.18
N VAL A 652 -20.56 -36.86 -6.98
CA VAL A 652 -19.95 -38.13 -6.58
C VAL A 652 -18.43 -38.05 -6.57
N LYS A 653 -17.79 -38.99 -5.82
CA LYS A 653 -16.32 -39.05 -5.75
C LYS A 653 -15.71 -39.33 -7.12
N LYS A 654 -14.47 -38.89 -7.33
CA LYS A 654 -13.74 -38.99 -8.60
C LYS A 654 -13.72 -40.43 -9.17
N GLU A 655 -13.56 -41.42 -8.30
CA GLU A 655 -13.53 -42.84 -8.65
C GLU A 655 -14.88 -43.38 -9.15
N GLU A 656 -15.96 -42.71 -8.84
CA GLU A 656 -17.34 -43.11 -9.19
C GLU A 656 -17.89 -42.36 -10.41
N ARG A 657 -17.11 -41.43 -10.99
CA ARG A 657 -17.53 -40.58 -12.10
C ARG A 657 -17.58 -41.36 -13.41
N THR A 658 -18.66 -41.20 -14.14
CA THR A 658 -18.83 -41.76 -15.50
C THR A 658 -18.22 -40.83 -16.55
N GLN A 659 -17.59 -41.42 -17.59
CA GLN A 659 -17.13 -40.62 -18.73
C GLN A 659 -18.33 -40.12 -19.55
N VAL A 660 -18.45 -38.78 -19.66
CA VAL A 660 -19.50 -38.14 -20.46
C VAL A 660 -18.87 -37.42 -21.63
N SER A 661 -19.16 -37.88 -22.84
CA SER A 661 -18.73 -37.20 -24.06
C SER A 661 -19.70 -36.07 -24.39
N THR A 662 -19.19 -34.81 -24.40
CA THR A 662 -19.99 -33.62 -24.68
C THR A 662 -19.22 -32.59 -25.48
N THR A 663 -19.96 -31.72 -26.21
CA THR A 663 -19.39 -30.60 -26.93
C THR A 663 -18.90 -29.50 -25.96
N ARG A 664 -17.94 -28.68 -26.41
CA ARG A 664 -17.43 -27.53 -25.67
C ARG A 664 -18.57 -26.56 -25.31
N THR A 665 -19.52 -26.36 -26.17
CA THR A 665 -20.68 -25.48 -25.98
C THR A 665 -21.55 -25.94 -24.80
N VAL A 666 -21.85 -27.25 -24.71
CA VAL A 666 -22.65 -27.84 -23.62
C VAL A 666 -21.93 -27.68 -22.26
N ARG A 667 -20.63 -27.96 -22.23
CA ARG A 667 -19.83 -27.78 -21.02
C ARG A 667 -19.78 -26.31 -20.60
N SER A 668 -19.58 -25.39 -21.54
CA SER A 668 -19.53 -23.93 -21.25
C SER A 668 -20.88 -23.41 -20.72
N LEU A 669 -22.01 -23.92 -21.29
CA LEU A 669 -23.35 -23.55 -20.81
C LEU A 669 -23.57 -24.00 -19.37
N LEU A 670 -23.29 -25.26 -19.04
CA LEU A 670 -23.43 -25.76 -17.68
C LEU A 670 -22.49 -24.98 -16.72
N LYS A 671 -21.23 -24.78 -17.13
CA LYS A 671 -20.22 -24.09 -16.33
C LYS A 671 -20.69 -22.69 -15.92
N ARG A 672 -21.28 -21.91 -16.82
CA ARG A 672 -21.78 -20.55 -16.57
C ARG A 672 -22.76 -20.46 -15.37
N PHE A 673 -23.66 -21.43 -15.23
CA PHE A 673 -24.64 -21.44 -14.14
C PHE A 673 -24.12 -22.16 -12.90
N TYR A 674 -23.35 -23.22 -13.10
CA TYR A 674 -22.79 -23.98 -11.99
C TYR A 674 -21.74 -23.16 -11.21
N ASP A 675 -20.89 -22.39 -11.89
CA ASP A 675 -19.92 -21.53 -11.24
C ASP A 675 -20.61 -20.43 -10.38
N LYS A 676 -21.74 -19.90 -10.84
CA LYS A 676 -22.54 -18.96 -10.03
C LYS A 676 -23.12 -19.63 -8.76
N TYR A 677 -23.65 -20.84 -8.91
CA TYR A 677 -24.11 -21.61 -7.76
C TYR A 677 -22.96 -21.90 -6.78
N GLU A 678 -21.81 -22.37 -7.27
CA GLU A 678 -20.63 -22.62 -6.41
C GLU A 678 -20.20 -21.36 -5.69
N SER A 679 -20.16 -20.22 -6.34
CA SER A 679 -19.80 -18.94 -5.73
C SER A 679 -20.75 -18.57 -4.59
N VAL A 680 -22.04 -18.82 -4.75
CA VAL A 680 -23.03 -18.57 -3.68
C VAL A 680 -22.86 -19.54 -2.52
N ILE A 681 -22.66 -20.83 -2.78
CA ILE A 681 -22.40 -21.83 -1.75
C ILE A 681 -21.11 -21.53 -0.97
N GLN A 682 -20.03 -21.17 -1.68
CA GLN A 682 -18.76 -20.80 -1.03
C GLN A 682 -18.91 -19.55 -0.17
N ARG A 683 -19.67 -18.54 -0.65
CA ARG A 683 -19.97 -17.36 0.13
C ARG A 683 -20.80 -17.70 1.37
N GLN A 684 -21.88 -18.47 1.22
CA GLN A 684 -22.71 -18.91 2.35
C GLN A 684 -21.92 -19.74 3.37
N ALA A 685 -21.01 -20.60 2.92
CA ALA A 685 -20.13 -21.35 3.82
C ALA A 685 -19.22 -20.41 4.63
N ARG A 686 -18.64 -19.40 4.00
CA ARG A 686 -17.77 -18.41 4.69
C ARG A 686 -18.54 -17.46 5.60
N GLU A 687 -19.77 -17.08 5.24
CA GLU A 687 -20.59 -16.17 6.03
C GLU A 687 -21.26 -16.87 7.22
N ASN A 688 -21.66 -18.14 7.08
CA ASN A 688 -22.51 -18.83 8.05
C ASN A 688 -21.80 -19.95 8.84
N ASP A 689 -20.74 -20.59 8.26
CA ASP A 689 -19.97 -21.61 8.99
C ASP A 689 -18.92 -20.96 9.86
N GLN A 690 -19.16 -20.97 11.17
CA GLN A 690 -18.30 -20.28 12.14
C GLN A 690 -16.88 -20.86 12.22
N LEU A 691 -16.65 -22.14 11.89
CA LEU A 691 -15.33 -22.76 11.91
C LEU A 691 -14.55 -22.47 10.61
N ILE A 692 -15.25 -22.39 9.44
CA ILE A 692 -14.62 -21.87 8.21
C ILE A 692 -14.22 -20.41 8.40
N ASN A 693 -15.02 -19.65 9.12
CA ASN A 693 -14.84 -18.24 9.41
C ASN A 693 -14.05 -18.00 10.71
N ALA A 694 -13.22 -18.96 11.14
CA ALA A 694 -12.42 -18.81 12.35
C ALA A 694 -11.36 -17.71 12.21
N LEU A 695 -11.09 -17.01 13.31
CA LEU A 695 -10.08 -15.98 13.39
C LEU A 695 -8.66 -16.59 13.42
N TYR A 696 -7.80 -16.14 12.53
CA TYR A 696 -6.36 -16.38 12.58
C TYR A 696 -5.75 -15.24 13.40
N ALA A 697 -5.52 -15.50 14.66
CA ALA A 697 -5.01 -14.51 15.60
C ALA A 697 -3.57 -14.79 16.02
N LYS A 698 -2.86 -13.74 16.42
CA LYS A 698 -1.59 -13.81 17.16
C LYS A 698 -1.71 -13.01 18.46
N TYR A 699 -0.90 -13.35 19.45
CA TYR A 699 -0.70 -12.47 20.61
C TYR A 699 -0.05 -11.16 20.17
N ALA A 700 -0.38 -10.04 20.84
CA ALA A 700 -0.09 -8.72 20.28
C ALA A 700 0.62 -7.72 21.22
N TRP A 701 1.17 -8.16 22.33
CA TRP A 701 2.03 -7.31 23.19
C TRP A 701 3.41 -7.09 22.57
N ALA A 702 3.94 -8.12 21.91
CA ALA A 702 5.19 -8.08 21.17
C ALA A 702 4.93 -8.42 19.69
N ILE A 703 5.36 -7.53 18.78
CA ILE A 703 5.18 -7.65 17.33
C ILE A 703 6.48 -7.32 16.60
N THR A 704 6.59 -7.70 15.32
CA THR A 704 7.75 -7.31 14.52
C THR A 704 7.65 -5.84 14.08
N VAL A 705 8.79 -5.16 13.87
CA VAL A 705 8.83 -3.81 13.30
C VAL A 705 8.06 -3.76 11.98
N HIS A 706 8.21 -4.77 11.10
CA HIS A 706 7.46 -4.83 9.82
C HIS A 706 5.93 -4.79 10.03
N LYS A 707 5.44 -5.46 11.07
CA LYS A 707 4.00 -5.45 11.40
C LYS A 707 3.57 -4.16 12.10
N ALA A 708 4.51 -3.47 12.76
CA ALA A 708 4.26 -2.21 13.45
C ALA A 708 4.20 -1.01 12.50
N VAL A 709 4.84 -1.08 11.32
CA VAL A 709 4.80 0.01 10.33
C VAL A 709 3.35 0.41 10.02
N GLY A 710 3.08 1.70 10.08
CA GLY A 710 1.73 2.26 9.96
C GLY A 710 0.91 2.24 11.24
N SER A 711 1.46 1.77 12.39
CA SER A 711 0.91 1.98 13.74
C SER A 711 1.66 3.11 14.44
N GLU A 712 1.04 3.64 15.50
CA GLU A 712 1.60 4.62 16.42
C GLU A 712 1.37 4.14 17.84
N PHE A 713 2.42 4.19 18.64
CA PHE A 713 2.41 3.84 20.06
C PHE A 713 3.03 4.98 20.87
N ASP A 714 2.49 5.26 22.04
CA ASP A 714 3.10 6.26 22.92
C ASP A 714 4.50 5.85 23.33
N ASN A 715 4.66 4.57 23.72
CA ASN A 715 5.95 4.04 24.17
C ASN A 715 6.26 2.69 23.51
N VAL A 716 7.50 2.54 23.09
CA VAL A 716 7.99 1.36 22.39
C VAL A 716 9.29 0.88 23.03
N ILE A 717 9.40 -0.43 23.26
CA ILE A 717 10.68 -1.09 23.55
C ILE A 717 11.14 -1.78 22.28
N LEU A 718 12.31 -1.45 21.74
CA LEU A 718 12.92 -2.13 20.60
C LEU A 718 14.19 -2.87 21.04
N LYS A 719 14.31 -4.15 20.66
CA LYS A 719 15.57 -4.88 20.74
C LYS A 719 16.44 -4.53 19.53
N GLY A 720 17.49 -3.71 19.74
CA GLY A 720 18.35 -3.15 18.68
C GLY A 720 19.23 -4.19 17.99
N SER A 721 19.52 -5.34 18.62
CA SER A 721 20.36 -6.39 18.03
C SER A 721 19.58 -7.25 17.04
N ARG A 722 20.13 -7.44 15.82
CA ARG A 722 19.70 -8.42 14.82
C ARG A 722 20.74 -9.53 14.74
N THR A 723 20.31 -10.78 14.84
CA THR A 723 21.18 -11.96 14.66
C THR A 723 21.13 -12.40 13.20
N GLU A 724 21.60 -11.59 12.28
CA GLU A 724 21.69 -11.93 10.85
C GLU A 724 23.13 -11.87 10.36
N ASN A 725 23.40 -12.63 9.28
CA ASN A 725 24.71 -12.69 8.65
C ASN A 725 25.12 -11.38 7.97
N ASP A 726 24.15 -10.51 7.61
CA ASP A 726 24.38 -9.27 6.86
C ASP A 726 24.88 -8.11 7.74
N GLY A 727 24.98 -8.31 9.06
CA GLY A 727 25.44 -7.29 10.00
C GLY A 727 24.51 -6.08 10.13
N ILE A 728 25.08 -4.97 10.64
CA ILE A 728 24.35 -3.73 10.94
C ILE A 728 24.71 -2.55 10.02
N CYS A 729 25.78 -2.66 9.22
CA CYS A 729 26.29 -1.59 8.36
C CYS A 729 25.68 -1.64 6.97
N ASN A 730 24.34 -1.68 6.87
CA ASN A 730 23.62 -1.78 5.61
C ASN A 730 22.27 -1.05 5.67
N GLU A 731 21.72 -0.78 4.49
CA GLU A 731 20.43 -0.09 4.32
C GLU A 731 19.27 -0.80 5.03
N SER A 732 19.22 -2.13 4.98
CA SER A 732 18.15 -2.93 5.61
C SER A 732 18.07 -2.71 7.12
N TYR A 733 19.23 -2.65 7.81
CA TYR A 733 19.27 -2.37 9.25
C TYR A 733 18.86 -0.93 9.55
N PHE A 734 19.37 0.05 8.81
CA PHE A 734 19.05 1.47 9.03
C PHE A 734 17.58 1.77 8.79
N ARG A 735 16.97 1.23 7.72
CA ARG A 735 15.53 1.36 7.48
C ARG A 735 14.69 0.65 8.55
N TRP A 736 15.14 -0.51 9.01
CA TRP A 736 14.46 -1.23 10.08
C TRP A 736 14.46 -0.46 11.39
N LEU A 737 15.62 0.10 11.79
CA LEU A 737 15.74 0.91 12.98
C LEU A 737 14.93 2.21 12.85
N TYR A 738 15.06 2.91 11.72
CA TYR A 738 14.27 4.10 11.40
C TYR A 738 12.77 3.85 11.55
N SER A 739 12.28 2.74 10.98
CA SER A 739 10.86 2.38 11.06
C SER A 739 10.42 2.07 12.48
N GLY A 740 11.29 1.38 13.25
CA GLY A 740 11.01 1.09 14.67
C GLY A 740 10.86 2.37 15.51
N ILE A 741 11.78 3.32 15.34
CA ILE A 741 11.74 4.63 16.03
C ILE A 741 10.49 5.41 15.62
N SER A 742 10.16 5.42 14.33
CA SER A 742 9.03 6.18 13.77
C SER A 742 7.66 5.68 14.26
N THR A 743 7.58 4.48 14.87
CA THR A 743 6.32 4.00 15.46
C THR A 743 6.06 4.56 16.86
N SER A 744 7.05 5.22 17.50
CA SER A 744 6.91 5.81 18.83
C SER A 744 6.59 7.30 18.74
N THR A 745 5.45 7.72 19.30
CA THR A 745 5.08 9.14 19.44
C THR A 745 5.67 9.76 20.73
N GLY A 746 5.84 8.98 21.79
CA GLY A 746 6.45 9.38 23.06
C GLY A 746 7.89 8.87 23.23
N THR A 747 8.17 8.15 24.33
CA THR A 747 9.49 7.63 24.65
C THR A 747 9.83 6.35 23.89
N PHE A 748 11.01 6.32 23.28
CA PHE A 748 11.58 5.15 22.61
C PHE A 748 12.63 4.48 23.49
N TYR A 749 12.33 3.27 23.97
CA TYR A 749 13.26 2.45 24.75
C TYR A 749 14.01 1.51 23.83
N ILE A 750 15.33 1.49 23.93
CA ILE A 750 16.17 0.59 23.13
C ILE A 750 16.95 -0.36 24.04
N ALA A 751 16.79 -1.65 23.79
CA ALA A 751 17.59 -2.69 24.43
C ALA A 751 18.71 -3.12 23.49
N GLN A 752 19.94 -3.24 24.02
CA GLN A 752 21.13 -3.64 23.24
C GLN A 752 21.32 -2.74 22.00
N PRO A 753 21.45 -1.41 22.17
CA PRO A 753 21.71 -0.51 21.05
C PRO A 753 22.98 -0.92 20.32
N GLN A 754 22.93 -0.91 18.98
CA GLN A 754 24.07 -1.23 18.13
C GLN A 754 24.71 0.08 17.67
N HIS A 755 26.00 0.24 17.92
CA HIS A 755 26.76 1.40 17.50
C HIS A 755 27.59 1.08 16.25
N VAL A 756 27.66 2.02 15.35
CA VAL A 756 28.55 1.96 14.17
C VAL A 756 29.48 3.16 14.20
N ASP A 757 30.77 2.88 14.12
CA ASP A 757 31.81 3.90 14.04
C ASP A 757 32.72 3.60 12.83
N PRO A 758 33.18 4.61 12.08
CA PRO A 758 34.06 4.41 10.93
C PRO A 758 35.36 3.65 11.21
N PHE A 759 35.76 3.56 12.49
CA PHE A 759 37.00 2.87 12.93
C PHE A 759 36.73 1.52 13.61
N MET A 760 35.49 1.06 13.72
CA MET A 760 35.14 -0.13 14.51
C MET A 760 35.88 -1.41 14.12
N ASN A 761 36.36 -1.53 12.88
CA ASN A 761 37.15 -2.66 12.38
C ASN A 761 38.59 -2.27 12.03
N CYS A 762 39.04 -1.10 12.45
CA CYS A 762 40.33 -0.56 12.09
C CYS A 762 41.47 -1.27 12.80
N LYS A 763 42.50 -1.69 12.03
CA LYS A 763 43.74 -2.29 12.53
C LYS A 763 44.84 -1.24 12.54
N VAL A 764 45.52 -1.05 13.66
CA VAL A 764 46.69 -0.16 13.75
C VAL A 764 47.96 -1.01 13.74
N SER A 765 48.86 -0.78 12.77
CA SER A 765 50.11 -1.52 12.62
C SER A 765 51.31 -0.61 12.25
N GLU A 766 52.49 -1.01 12.65
CA GLU A 766 53.71 -0.38 12.20
C GLU A 766 54.19 -1.00 10.88
N THR A 767 54.81 -0.22 9.99
CA THR A 767 55.35 -0.72 8.71
C THR A 767 56.66 -0.01 8.40
N GLU A 768 57.57 -0.71 7.73
CA GLU A 768 58.84 -0.13 7.26
C GLU A 768 58.72 0.50 5.86
N SER A 769 57.58 0.34 5.19
CA SER A 769 57.41 0.73 3.79
C SER A 769 57.12 2.21 3.61
N GLY A 770 58.03 2.91 2.96
CA GLY A 770 57.87 4.30 2.54
C GLY A 770 56.70 4.51 1.55
N VAL A 771 56.36 5.75 1.33
CA VAL A 771 55.28 6.16 0.41
C VAL A 771 55.92 6.61 -0.91
N ASN A 772 55.55 5.95 -2.01
CA ASN A 772 55.92 6.45 -3.34
C ASN A 772 54.96 7.55 -3.79
N ALA A 773 55.45 8.67 -4.25
CA ALA A 773 54.67 9.76 -4.81
C ALA A 773 53.82 9.27 -6.00
N SER A 774 52.56 9.53 -5.98
CA SER A 774 51.62 9.24 -7.09
C SER A 774 50.92 10.51 -7.53
N LYS A 775 50.40 10.52 -8.74
CA LYS A 775 49.64 11.64 -9.30
C LYS A 775 48.41 11.88 -8.43
N GLN A 776 48.20 13.13 -7.99
CA GLN A 776 46.99 13.51 -7.28
C GLN A 776 45.74 13.47 -8.18
N LEU A 777 44.59 13.20 -7.62
CA LEU A 777 43.32 13.30 -8.29
C LEU A 777 42.70 14.69 -8.04
N LEU A 778 42.01 15.22 -9.04
CA LEU A 778 41.35 16.51 -8.95
C LEU A 778 39.93 16.31 -8.39
N ILE A 779 39.58 17.04 -7.33
CA ILE A 779 38.27 17.10 -6.73
C ILE A 779 37.80 18.55 -6.78
N TYR A 780 36.52 18.75 -7.14
CA TYR A 780 35.90 20.07 -7.22
C TYR A 780 34.93 20.26 -6.06
N ASP A 781 35.13 21.28 -5.27
CA ASP A 781 34.42 21.57 -4.00
C ASP A 781 32.90 21.76 -4.18
N SER A 782 32.57 22.57 -5.19
CA SER A 782 31.20 22.81 -5.55
C SER A 782 31.10 23.26 -6.99
N TYR A 783 29.98 22.91 -7.64
CA TYR A 783 29.68 23.41 -8.96
C TYR A 783 28.17 23.62 -9.10
N THR A 784 27.81 24.59 -9.94
CA THR A 784 26.43 24.81 -10.34
C THR A 784 26.31 24.43 -11.80
N ILE A 785 25.43 23.49 -12.11
CA ILE A 785 25.11 23.16 -13.51
C ILE A 785 24.36 24.34 -14.12
N PRO A 786 24.89 24.99 -15.18
CA PRO A 786 24.15 26.06 -15.86
C PRO A 786 22.81 25.54 -16.39
N GLN A 787 21.76 26.36 -16.31
CA GLN A 787 20.39 25.96 -16.66
C GLN A 787 20.26 25.31 -18.06
N GLY A 788 21.07 25.78 -19.05
CA GLY A 788 21.11 25.18 -20.39
C GLY A 788 21.84 23.82 -20.51
N LEU A 789 22.51 23.37 -19.44
CA LEU A 789 23.29 22.12 -19.43
C LEU A 789 22.68 21.05 -18.51
N VAL A 790 21.63 21.36 -17.75
CA VAL A 790 21.01 20.45 -16.75
C VAL A 790 20.59 19.11 -17.35
N GLU A 791 20.05 19.10 -18.57
CA GLU A 791 19.64 17.88 -19.24
C GLU A 791 20.82 17.08 -19.83
N ARG A 792 21.96 17.73 -20.08
CA ARG A 792 23.12 17.15 -20.75
C ARG A 792 24.19 16.61 -19.79
N VAL A 793 24.26 17.17 -18.56
CA VAL A 793 25.26 16.85 -17.53
C VAL A 793 24.58 16.24 -16.30
N ARG A 794 23.84 15.14 -16.48
CA ARG A 794 23.32 14.33 -15.38
C ARG A 794 24.22 13.11 -15.17
N LEU A 795 25.20 13.23 -14.29
CA LEU A 795 26.17 12.17 -14.00
C LEU A 795 26.14 11.83 -12.50
N GLU A 796 26.33 10.55 -12.22
CA GLU A 796 26.47 10.06 -10.83
C GLU A 796 27.78 10.56 -10.18
N ASN A 797 28.83 10.78 -10.97
CA ASN A 797 30.09 11.32 -10.46
C ASN A 797 30.10 12.85 -10.54
N THR A 798 29.93 13.50 -9.39
CA THR A 798 29.85 14.96 -9.24
C THR A 798 31.14 15.67 -9.67
N ASN A 799 32.32 15.05 -9.46
CA ASN A 799 33.61 15.61 -9.89
C ASN A 799 33.76 15.61 -11.41
N VAL A 800 33.31 14.56 -12.07
CA VAL A 800 33.30 14.50 -13.54
C VAL A 800 32.31 15.52 -14.10
N ALA A 801 31.14 15.65 -13.50
CA ALA A 801 30.14 16.64 -13.88
C ALA A 801 30.69 18.08 -13.72
N ALA A 802 31.35 18.37 -12.61
CA ALA A 802 31.98 19.66 -12.36
C ALA A 802 33.08 19.95 -13.39
N ALA A 803 33.96 19.00 -13.68
CA ALA A 803 35.01 19.14 -14.69
C ALA A 803 34.43 19.45 -16.08
N ILE A 804 33.33 18.78 -16.47
CA ILE A 804 32.63 19.01 -17.74
C ILE A 804 32.01 20.41 -17.78
N CYS A 805 31.43 20.88 -16.70
CA CYS A 805 30.84 22.22 -16.64
C CYS A 805 31.91 23.31 -16.75
N GLU A 806 33.02 23.15 -16.05
CA GLU A 806 34.14 24.10 -16.14
C GLU A 806 34.79 24.08 -17.52
N LEU A 807 34.94 22.88 -18.10
CA LEU A 807 35.46 22.72 -19.46
C LEU A 807 34.52 23.37 -20.48
N ALA A 808 33.20 23.14 -20.38
CA ALA A 808 32.23 23.75 -21.28
C ALA A 808 32.29 25.27 -21.26
N LYS A 809 32.47 25.89 -20.08
CA LYS A 809 32.66 27.34 -19.95
C LYS A 809 33.95 27.80 -20.58
N ALA A 810 35.05 27.05 -20.39
CA ALA A 810 36.36 27.43 -20.86
C ALA A 810 36.47 27.41 -22.41
N ILE A 811 35.85 26.44 -23.08
CA ILE A 811 35.94 26.27 -24.53
C ILE A 811 34.80 26.88 -25.33
N GLU A 812 33.76 27.43 -24.68
CA GLU A 812 32.70 28.19 -25.32
C GLU A 812 33.25 29.40 -26.08
N VAL A 813 34.30 30.05 -25.55
CA VAL A 813 35.01 31.19 -26.15
C VAL A 813 35.63 30.80 -27.49
N GLU A 814 36.01 29.53 -27.64
CA GLU A 814 36.57 28.97 -28.89
C GLU A 814 35.47 28.49 -29.87
N GLY A 815 34.20 28.82 -29.60
CA GLY A 815 33.10 28.46 -30.45
C GLY A 815 32.67 26.97 -30.34
N CYS A 816 33.04 26.30 -29.25
CA CYS A 816 32.72 24.90 -29.02
C CYS A 816 31.62 24.82 -27.94
N ASN A 817 30.45 24.26 -28.30
CA ASN A 817 29.28 24.13 -27.38
C ASN A 817 29.04 22.67 -27.03
N LEU A 818 28.84 22.38 -25.75
CA LEU A 818 28.50 21.03 -25.28
C LEU A 818 27.18 20.53 -25.84
N GLU A 819 27.15 19.39 -26.50
CA GLU A 819 25.95 18.77 -27.07
C GLU A 819 25.50 17.55 -26.28
N GLU A 820 26.44 16.65 -25.97
CA GLU A 820 26.13 15.34 -25.39
C GLU A 820 27.24 14.91 -24.41
N VAL A 821 26.85 14.20 -23.36
CA VAL A 821 27.79 13.54 -22.43
C VAL A 821 27.44 12.07 -22.36
N LYS A 822 28.44 11.20 -22.51
CA LYS A 822 28.23 9.75 -22.50
C LYS A 822 29.22 9.06 -21.55
N THR A 823 28.73 8.39 -20.55
CA THR A 823 29.54 7.50 -19.71
C THR A 823 29.81 6.22 -20.45
N CYS A 824 31.08 5.97 -20.76
CA CYS A 824 31.52 4.81 -21.52
C CYS A 824 31.90 3.64 -20.61
N SER A 825 32.44 3.93 -19.43
CA SER A 825 32.76 2.95 -18.39
C SER A 825 32.82 3.64 -17.03
N GLU A 826 32.99 2.88 -15.95
CA GLU A 826 33.20 3.41 -14.60
C GLU A 826 34.36 4.41 -14.48
N TYR A 827 35.29 4.40 -15.43
CA TYR A 827 36.54 5.17 -15.40
C TYR A 827 36.63 6.18 -16.53
N LEU A 828 35.67 6.24 -17.46
CA LEU A 828 35.73 7.07 -18.66
C LEU A 828 34.39 7.67 -19.01
N THR A 829 34.32 8.98 -19.07
CA THR A 829 33.19 9.74 -19.62
C THR A 829 33.65 10.56 -20.82
N LYS A 830 32.91 10.54 -21.92
CA LYS A 830 33.16 11.35 -23.13
C LYS A 830 32.19 12.52 -23.19
N ALA A 831 32.75 13.70 -23.43
CA ALA A 831 32.00 14.93 -23.69
C ALA A 831 32.11 15.29 -25.18
N PHE A 832 30.98 15.51 -25.84
CA PHE A 832 30.90 15.84 -27.27
C PHE A 832 30.49 17.30 -27.43
N PHE A 833 31.32 18.06 -28.19
CA PHE A 833 31.07 19.48 -28.41
C PHE A 833 30.89 19.74 -29.92
N SER A 834 29.87 20.55 -30.27
CA SER A 834 29.69 21.07 -31.61
C SER A 834 30.65 22.22 -31.85
N ILE A 835 31.12 22.34 -33.09
CA ILE A 835 32.03 23.40 -33.55
C ILE A 835 31.17 24.38 -34.38
N SER A 836 31.12 25.66 -33.97
CA SER A 836 30.14 26.66 -34.47
C SER A 836 30.16 26.90 -35.99
N ASN A 837 31.18 26.48 -36.74
CA ASN A 837 31.34 26.74 -38.17
C ASN A 837 31.17 25.47 -39.04
N GLU A 838 30.87 24.29 -38.49
CA GLU A 838 30.76 23.06 -39.27
C GLU A 838 29.63 22.13 -38.83
N ASN A 839 28.63 22.02 -39.65
CA ASN A 839 27.38 21.27 -39.45
C ASN A 839 27.54 19.74 -39.46
N LYS A 840 28.49 19.09 -38.86
CA LYS A 840 28.49 17.61 -38.65
C LYS A 840 29.72 17.05 -37.95
N LYS A 841 30.71 17.87 -37.61
CA LYS A 841 31.89 17.35 -36.91
C LYS A 841 31.89 17.77 -35.45
N LYS A 842 32.21 16.84 -34.54
CA LYS A 842 32.21 17.04 -33.09
C LYS A 842 33.65 16.99 -32.57
N LEU A 843 33.97 17.86 -31.63
CA LEU A 843 35.15 17.73 -30.79
C LEU A 843 34.79 16.73 -29.64
N VAL A 844 35.63 15.75 -29.44
CA VAL A 844 35.47 14.75 -28.37
C VAL A 844 36.54 14.93 -27.32
N ILE A 845 36.15 15.02 -26.08
CA ILE A 845 37.04 15.14 -24.92
C ILE A 845 36.76 14.00 -23.95
N ASP A 846 37.82 13.26 -23.63
CA ASP A 846 37.82 12.12 -22.73
C ASP A 846 38.14 12.57 -21.31
N ILE A 847 37.26 12.35 -20.39
CA ILE A 847 37.45 12.64 -18.97
C ILE A 847 37.63 11.28 -18.25
N HIS A 848 38.87 11.08 -17.78
CA HIS A 848 39.22 9.89 -17.01
C HIS A 848 39.07 10.15 -15.50
N ASN A 849 38.46 9.26 -14.79
CA ASN A 849 38.29 9.30 -13.34
C ASN A 849 38.68 7.97 -12.71
N LYS A 850 38.72 7.92 -11.40
CA LYS A 850 39.11 6.72 -10.64
C LYS A 850 37.89 6.19 -9.82
N GLY A 851 36.89 5.63 -10.48
CA GLY A 851 35.72 5.01 -9.85
C GLY A 851 34.39 5.56 -10.32
N ALA A 852 33.35 4.75 -10.18
CA ALA A 852 32.03 4.96 -10.81
C ALA A 852 31.12 5.97 -10.11
N LYS A 853 31.26 6.17 -8.82
CA LYS A 853 30.30 6.96 -8.03
C LYS A 853 31.00 8.04 -7.24
N ASP A 854 30.38 9.21 -7.16
CA ASP A 854 30.59 10.40 -6.30
C ASP A 854 31.94 10.68 -5.65
N SER A 855 32.86 9.78 -5.67
CA SER A 855 33.92 9.72 -4.68
C SER A 855 35.34 9.88 -5.20
N PHE A 856 35.57 9.72 -6.50
CA PHE A 856 36.91 9.77 -7.01
C PHE A 856 37.10 10.89 -8.02
N GLY A 857 38.10 11.67 -7.78
CA GLY A 857 38.46 12.81 -8.59
C GLY A 857 38.88 12.45 -10.02
N VAL A 858 38.87 13.46 -10.86
CA VAL A 858 39.32 13.38 -12.26
C VAL A 858 40.81 13.14 -12.30
N SER A 859 41.27 12.13 -13.04
CA SER A 859 42.68 11.79 -13.18
C SER A 859 43.35 12.41 -14.40
N SER A 860 42.60 12.61 -15.48
CA SER A 860 43.08 13.31 -16.70
C SER A 860 41.91 13.72 -17.59
N ILE A 861 42.10 14.77 -18.34
CA ILE A 861 41.22 15.24 -19.41
C ILE A 861 42.05 15.25 -20.69
N LEU A 862 41.59 14.55 -21.72
CA LEU A 862 42.34 14.37 -22.96
C LEU A 862 41.43 14.70 -24.15
N MET A 863 41.91 15.49 -25.10
CA MET A 863 41.21 15.77 -26.34
C MET A 863 41.54 14.70 -27.37
N GLU A 864 40.56 14.17 -28.07
CA GLU A 864 40.78 13.37 -29.27
C GLU A 864 41.32 14.28 -30.39
N PRO A 865 42.33 13.84 -31.18
CA PRO A 865 42.89 14.67 -32.25
C PRO A 865 41.80 15.19 -33.21
N ASN A 866 41.77 16.51 -33.40
CA ASN A 866 40.81 17.17 -34.25
C ASN A 866 41.49 18.33 -35.03
N GLU A 867 41.45 18.27 -36.37
CA GLU A 867 42.10 19.25 -37.27
C GLU A 867 41.31 20.56 -37.44
N LEU A 868 40.10 20.63 -36.87
CA LEU A 868 39.15 21.75 -37.08
C LEU A 868 39.18 22.79 -35.98
N VAL A 869 39.87 22.51 -34.92
CA VAL A 869 39.97 23.39 -33.76
C VAL A 869 41.43 23.75 -33.49
N ASP A 870 41.70 24.93 -32.92
CA ASP A 870 43.02 25.22 -32.41
C ASP A 870 43.32 24.30 -31.21
N SER A 871 44.03 23.20 -31.49
CA SER A 871 44.43 22.21 -30.51
C SER A 871 45.24 22.82 -29.35
N ASN A 872 45.96 23.92 -29.58
CA ASN A 872 46.73 24.59 -28.53
C ASN A 872 45.78 25.36 -27.59
N ALA A 873 44.81 26.07 -28.13
CA ALA A 873 43.82 26.79 -27.32
C ALA A 873 42.96 25.83 -26.48
N ILE A 874 42.47 24.73 -27.05
CA ILE A 874 41.71 23.70 -26.33
C ILE A 874 42.58 23.02 -25.27
N ASN A 875 43.80 22.65 -25.57
CA ASN A 875 44.71 22.05 -24.59
C ASN A 875 45.07 23.04 -23.47
N GLN A 876 45.17 24.35 -23.79
CA GLN A 876 45.38 25.37 -22.76
C GLN A 876 44.14 25.44 -21.83
N ALA A 877 42.94 25.46 -22.40
CA ALA A 877 41.72 25.44 -21.61
C ALA A 877 41.57 24.16 -20.73
N ILE A 878 41.96 23.00 -21.26
CA ILE A 878 42.06 21.75 -20.50
C ILE A 878 43.06 21.90 -19.34
N ASN A 879 44.25 22.42 -19.61
CA ASN A 879 45.27 22.65 -18.57
C ASN A 879 44.80 23.65 -17.51
N ASP A 880 44.09 24.69 -17.92
CA ASP A 880 43.54 25.68 -17.00
C ASP A 880 42.47 25.05 -16.08
N VAL A 881 41.60 24.20 -16.61
CA VAL A 881 40.62 23.43 -15.81
C VAL A 881 41.32 22.44 -14.88
N MET A 882 42.39 21.77 -15.36
CA MET A 882 43.19 20.83 -14.57
C MET A 882 44.06 21.50 -13.51
N SER A 883 44.33 22.81 -13.63
CA SER A 883 45.17 23.59 -12.73
C SER A 883 44.38 24.55 -11.81
N LYS A 884 43.07 24.60 -11.93
CA LYS A 884 42.22 25.44 -11.03
C LYS A 884 42.57 25.15 -9.60
N PRO A 885 42.84 26.19 -8.79
CA PRO A 885 43.12 26.00 -7.37
C PRO A 885 41.83 25.48 -6.69
N SER A 886 41.98 24.36 -6.09
CA SER A 886 40.94 23.75 -5.29
C SER A 886 41.21 24.00 -3.80
N THR A 887 40.27 23.79 -2.93
CA THR A 887 40.45 23.89 -1.47
C THR A 887 41.39 22.78 -0.99
N MET A 888 41.81 22.84 0.30
CA MET A 888 42.66 21.79 0.85
C MET A 888 42.04 20.38 0.76
N MET A 889 40.69 20.28 0.77
CA MET A 889 39.97 19.03 0.56
C MET A 889 40.08 18.50 -0.87
N ASP A 890 40.10 19.39 -1.86
CA ASP A 890 40.20 19.03 -3.27
C ASP A 890 41.56 18.43 -3.64
N ALA A 891 42.62 18.86 -2.93
CA ALA A 891 43.95 18.32 -3.10
C ALA A 891 44.15 16.91 -2.54
N ILE A 892 43.21 16.41 -1.73
CA ILE A 892 43.32 15.13 -1.04
C ILE A 892 43.05 13.95 -1.98
N GLY A 893 42.20 14.10 -2.99
CA GLY A 893 41.90 13.03 -3.93
C GLY A 893 41.16 11.82 -3.28
N CYS A 894 40.48 12.04 -2.15
CA CYS A 894 39.68 11.02 -1.47
C CYS A 894 38.22 11.43 -1.43
N PRO A 895 37.29 10.46 -1.26
CA PRO A 895 35.87 10.76 -1.16
C PRO A 895 35.55 11.73 -0.02
N LYS A 896 34.58 12.63 -0.25
CA LYS A 896 34.14 13.61 0.75
C LYS A 896 33.78 12.96 2.10
N TYR A 897 33.04 11.85 2.10
CA TYR A 897 32.70 11.14 3.33
C TYR A 897 33.91 10.57 4.10
N ILE A 898 35.03 10.28 3.42
CA ILE A 898 36.28 9.90 4.08
C ILE A 898 37.00 11.14 4.65
N CYS A 899 36.95 12.26 3.94
CA CYS A 899 37.51 13.51 4.42
C CYS A 899 36.85 13.93 5.75
N GLU A 900 35.53 13.83 5.84
CA GLU A 900 34.76 14.11 7.06
C GLU A 900 35.17 13.20 8.24
N VAL A 901 35.37 11.90 7.97
CA VAL A 901 35.89 10.95 8.97
C VAL A 901 37.29 11.33 9.44
N LEU A 902 38.19 11.69 8.49
CA LEU A 902 39.56 12.08 8.80
C LEU A 902 39.64 13.43 9.51
N ASP A 903 38.78 14.39 9.18
CA ASP A 903 38.70 15.68 9.88
C ASP A 903 38.23 15.51 11.34
N SER A 904 37.26 14.62 11.58
CA SER A 904 36.88 14.25 12.95
C SER A 904 38.02 13.59 13.71
N PHE A 905 38.74 12.68 13.05
CA PHE A 905 39.95 12.05 13.63
C PHE A 905 41.02 13.08 13.93
N LYS A 906 41.29 14.02 13.00
CA LYS A 906 42.23 15.12 13.14
C LYS A 906 41.90 16.00 14.36
N LYS A 907 40.61 16.31 14.59
CA LYS A 907 40.16 17.07 15.74
C LYS A 907 40.45 16.32 17.06
N ASN A 908 40.18 15.03 17.12
CA ASN A 908 40.46 14.20 18.29
C ASN A 908 41.98 14.11 18.57
N MET A 909 42.83 14.03 17.55
CA MET A 909 44.27 14.04 17.68
C MET A 909 44.80 15.40 18.20
N LEU A 910 44.18 16.51 17.74
CA LEU A 910 44.58 17.86 18.20
C LEU A 910 44.24 18.06 19.68
N GLU A 911 43.12 17.54 20.17
CA GLU A 911 42.75 17.55 21.59
C GLU A 911 43.74 16.77 22.45
N GLN A 912 44.48 15.82 21.86
CA GLN A 912 45.58 15.09 22.52
C GLN A 912 46.95 15.75 22.31
N GLY A 913 46.98 16.96 21.73
CA GLY A 913 48.19 17.72 21.48
C GLY A 913 49.03 17.28 20.27
N ILE A 914 48.39 16.56 19.33
CA ILE A 914 49.01 16.08 18.08
C ILE A 914 48.34 16.78 16.90
N SER A 915 49.12 17.49 16.09
CA SER A 915 48.68 18.08 14.83
C SER A 915 48.90 17.10 13.67
N LEU A 916 47.96 17.05 12.75
CA LEU A 916 48.07 16.26 11.53
C LEU A 916 48.21 17.20 10.30
N GLU A 917 49.25 17.01 9.51
CA GLU A 917 49.46 17.71 8.24
C GLU A 917 49.29 16.72 7.09
N PHE A 918 48.58 17.14 6.05
CA PHE A 918 48.38 16.33 4.85
C PHE A 918 49.68 16.14 4.09
N VAL A 919 49.96 14.91 3.67
CA VAL A 919 51.12 14.56 2.87
C VAL A 919 50.73 14.22 1.44
N LEU A 920 49.82 13.23 1.27
CA LEU A 920 49.31 12.84 -0.04
C LEU A 920 48.09 11.95 0.05
N ALA A 921 47.34 11.88 -1.02
CA ALA A 921 46.25 10.88 -1.21
C ALA A 921 46.55 10.00 -2.42
N LYS A 922 46.17 8.73 -2.32
CA LYS A 922 46.10 7.74 -3.40
C LYS A 922 44.76 7.06 -3.36
N GLU A 923 44.49 6.28 -4.39
CA GLU A 923 43.32 5.39 -4.39
C GLU A 923 43.33 4.49 -3.13
N TYR A 924 42.24 4.50 -2.37
CA TYR A 924 42.04 3.76 -1.12
C TYR A 924 42.94 4.13 0.06
N GLN A 925 43.75 5.17 -0.02
CA GLN A 925 44.65 5.58 1.08
C GLN A 925 44.91 7.09 1.13
N VAL A 926 45.05 7.60 2.36
CA VAL A 926 45.49 8.98 2.64
C VAL A 926 46.59 8.93 3.65
N VAL A 927 47.61 9.80 3.47
CA VAL A 927 48.80 9.89 4.35
C VAL A 927 48.87 11.27 4.98
N TYR A 928 48.98 11.29 6.32
CA TYR A 928 49.25 12.47 7.11
C TYR A 928 50.60 12.33 7.84
N GLU A 929 51.27 13.44 8.11
CA GLU A 929 52.36 13.52 9.07
C GLU A 929 51.83 14.07 10.37
N ALA A 930 52.00 13.34 11.46
CA ALA A 930 51.59 13.69 12.80
C ALA A 930 52.77 14.32 13.56
N PHE A 931 52.54 15.45 14.17
CA PHE A 931 53.51 16.16 14.99
C PHE A 931 53.05 16.24 16.45
N SER A 932 53.92 15.79 17.36
CA SER A 932 53.80 16.01 18.81
C SER A 932 54.86 16.98 19.29
N SER A 933 54.83 17.36 20.59
CA SER A 933 55.85 18.23 21.23
C SER A 933 57.27 17.66 21.25
N ILE A 934 57.43 16.35 21.04
CA ILE A 934 58.67 15.59 21.17
C ILE A 934 59.07 14.83 19.92
N GLY A 935 58.22 14.74 18.91
CA GLY A 935 58.56 14.02 17.70
C GLY A 935 57.42 13.98 16.67
N LYS A 936 57.64 13.12 15.65
CA LYS A 936 56.68 12.98 14.56
C LYS A 936 56.52 11.52 14.14
N ALA A 937 55.47 11.25 13.38
CA ALA A 937 55.19 9.98 12.73
C ALA A 937 54.37 10.19 11.47
N LYS A 938 54.50 9.34 10.48
CA LYS A 938 53.62 9.32 9.31
C LYS A 938 52.50 8.27 9.49
N LEU A 939 51.28 8.64 9.12
CA LEU A 939 50.08 7.85 9.25
C LEU A 939 49.47 7.63 7.90
N ARG A 940 49.31 6.36 7.49
CA ARG A 940 48.60 5.95 6.27
C ARG A 940 47.29 5.35 6.65
N PHE A 941 46.19 5.99 6.24
CA PHE A 941 44.83 5.52 6.43
C PHE A 941 44.35 4.76 5.19
N TRP A 942 43.96 3.53 5.37
CA TRP A 942 43.34 2.71 4.33
C TRP A 942 41.84 2.70 4.55
N TYR A 943 41.06 3.05 3.48
CA TYR A 943 39.64 3.17 3.54
C TYR A 943 38.92 2.29 2.49
N GLY A 944 37.69 1.94 2.79
CA GLY A 944 36.81 1.17 1.90
C GLY A 944 35.85 2.05 1.10
N THR A 945 35.54 1.60 -0.12
CA THR A 945 34.61 2.29 -1.03
C THR A 945 33.50 1.35 -1.52
N SER A 946 33.61 0.06 -1.23
CA SER A 946 32.65 -0.95 -1.68
C SER A 946 31.41 -0.98 -0.80
N GLN A 947 30.25 -0.82 -1.44
CA GLN A 947 28.94 -0.98 -0.82
C GLN A 947 28.59 -2.45 -0.66
N ASP A 948 28.89 -3.27 -1.65
CA ASP A 948 28.59 -4.70 -1.66
C ASP A 948 29.28 -5.47 -0.52
N ASN A 949 30.48 -5.01 -0.11
CA ASN A 949 31.23 -5.58 1.00
C ASN A 949 31.02 -4.82 2.32
N HIS A 950 30.07 -3.89 2.39
CA HIS A 950 29.78 -3.04 3.57
C HIS A 950 31.03 -2.32 4.12
N THR A 951 31.95 -1.92 3.26
CA THR A 951 33.19 -1.22 3.65
C THR A 951 33.22 0.26 3.30
N LYS A 952 32.19 0.75 2.58
CA LYS A 952 32.08 2.17 2.17
C LYS A 952 32.10 3.08 3.40
N GLY A 953 33.06 3.99 3.45
CA GLY A 953 33.19 4.97 4.52
C GLY A 953 33.89 4.48 5.78
N PHE A 954 34.43 3.26 5.80
CA PHE A 954 35.20 2.73 6.93
C PHE A 954 36.71 2.88 6.74
N ILE A 955 37.42 3.15 7.82
CA ILE A 955 38.88 3.07 7.87
C ILE A 955 39.26 1.65 8.31
N ASN A 956 39.79 0.87 7.38
CA ASN A 956 40.10 -0.54 7.61
C ASN A 956 41.46 -0.76 8.31
N LYS A 957 42.40 0.16 8.09
CA LYS A 957 43.76 0.06 8.63
C LYS A 957 44.41 1.41 8.74
N ILE A 958 45.19 1.62 9.82
CA ILE A 958 46.11 2.73 9.99
C ILE A 958 47.51 2.13 10.09
N GLU A 959 48.40 2.49 9.15
CA GLU A 959 49.82 2.12 9.19
C GLU A 959 50.64 3.32 9.65
N THR A 960 51.51 3.07 10.60
CA THR A 960 52.45 4.06 11.11
C THR A 960 53.85 3.75 10.64
N PHE A 961 54.59 4.77 10.17
CA PHE A 961 55.96 4.66 9.72
C PHE A 961 56.73 6.00 9.95
N ASP A 962 58.07 6.01 9.74
CA ASP A 962 58.93 7.15 10.00
C ASP A 962 58.74 7.73 11.44
N ILE A 963 58.68 6.89 12.42
CA ILE A 963 58.27 7.19 13.79
C ILE A 963 59.49 7.71 14.58
N SER A 964 59.38 8.92 15.11
CA SER A 964 60.34 9.45 16.11
C SER A 964 59.73 9.62 17.53
N ASP A 965 58.40 9.52 17.67
CA ASP A 965 57.68 9.51 18.95
C ASP A 965 56.67 8.33 18.98
N SER A 966 56.96 7.31 19.79
CA SER A 966 56.14 6.13 19.93
C SER A 966 54.81 6.40 20.69
N ASN A 967 54.71 7.51 21.43
CA ASN A 967 53.46 7.88 22.12
C ASN A 967 52.35 8.18 21.15
N ILE A 968 52.64 8.67 19.95
CA ILE A 968 51.67 8.93 18.89
C ILE A 968 50.91 7.64 18.55
N ILE A 969 51.57 6.49 18.48
CA ILE A 969 50.93 5.20 18.20
C ILE A 969 49.97 4.79 19.29
N THR A 970 50.39 5.02 20.56
CA THR A 970 49.54 4.70 21.73
C THR A 970 48.29 5.56 21.74
N ILE A 971 48.39 6.85 21.43
CA ILE A 971 47.26 7.75 21.31
C ILE A 971 46.32 7.35 20.17
N ILE A 972 46.85 7.01 18.98
CA ILE A 972 46.05 6.52 17.87
C ILE A 972 45.30 5.26 18.26
N LYS A 973 45.98 4.27 18.87
CA LYS A 973 45.32 3.05 19.38
C LYS A 973 44.20 3.36 20.36
N ASN A 974 44.42 4.31 21.27
CA ASN A 974 43.42 4.73 22.24
C ASN A 974 42.22 5.41 21.56
N ILE A 975 42.44 6.29 20.60
CA ILE A 975 41.36 6.92 19.81
C ILE A 975 40.53 5.88 19.06
N VAL A 976 41.20 4.96 18.37
CA VAL A 976 40.54 3.86 17.62
C VAL A 976 39.81 2.91 18.58
N LEU A 977 40.42 2.60 19.75
CA LEU A 977 39.75 1.77 20.78
C LEU A 977 38.57 2.47 21.45
N GLN A 978 38.68 3.79 21.69
CA GLN A 978 37.56 4.56 22.25
C GLN A 978 36.41 4.71 21.26
N SER A 979 36.67 4.72 19.97
CA SER A 979 35.68 4.68 18.92
C SER A 979 35.00 3.28 18.83
N GLY A 980 35.74 2.22 19.16
CA GLY A 980 35.24 0.83 19.17
C GLY A 980 34.71 0.33 20.55
N ASN A 981 35.09 0.98 21.66
CA ASN A 981 34.81 0.54 23.03
C ASN A 981 33.82 1.43 23.82
N LYS A 982 33.04 2.28 23.15
CA LYS A 982 31.77 2.74 23.75
C LYS A 982 30.67 1.73 23.38
N LEU A 983 31.02 0.47 23.46
CA LEU A 983 30.12 -0.68 23.50
C LEU A 983 29.79 -0.99 24.96
#